data_e3f99fa28867f9e84cf8f46ab147b954
#
_entry.id   e3f99fa28867f9e84cf8f46ab147b954
#
_cell.length_a   1.000
_cell.length_b   1.000
_cell.length_c   1.000
_cell.angle_alpha   90.00
_cell.angle_beta   90.00
_cell.angle_gamma   90.00
#
_symmetry.space_group_name_H-M   'P 1'
#
loop_
_entity.id
_entity.type
_entity.pdbx_description
1 polymer ?
#
loop_
_entity_poly.entity_id
_entity_poly.type
_entity_poly.pdbx_seq_one_letter_code
_entity_poly.pdbx_strand_id
1 'polypeptide(L)'
;PQPFFDEGWEKTGYKSKKSFKLRKLKDIGPGFEDEVWSIFKRMGFTEMNKDTNFSIPRHDTNITKQIDVFAKDEQCICIIECKASEKPHTKRSLDKDIDQLAAIRHDIELSIFSHYRDPENLKKLKTVWILATKNIDISENDFERAKQAKVKILDDVQIEYYSDLTSHFGKSSKYQFLADMFHGIDIPGLIEPVAAMRGKMGDVVFYSFVMEPEKLLKIAYIAHRGKTSEESIRTYQRMAKKSRLKKLADYIHEKKGIFPTSIVINIETNRPLRFDPAAEMAGKNAVLGTLYIPNKFKTAWIIDGQHRLFAYSDIGEAKTATLPVIAFENLEPDIQAQLFVDINGEQVKVPKNLLNDLWATIHWGSDNPDEQLKALTSRLVKELNEHRTSPLRDRIIINIGGKRTKTKNITLTALADEIRKRQLLGGVSSRKAKIITPGSLFVDDLDSTLVRSIAIISGYFNNYIENNEDLRRQWEIGSGEGGYICTNSGLIALLRILKAILDHLEHIDNLNIKKMKSSELLTRIWKYQEPVCQFLGSASPKIIYSYRERHGEGGFSACAYSLMREINKKYNNFDPPGFQQYIQSQDKTNNPHAYAMVSDIEKKIMKYVIDRLEEEFGGSLSEWWHKGIPEKVRKKAREQAELKGEYNHPEKFLYLIDWWEIIYKNFDLLGEIFTLDAKPTEGKKKRLAWLVKINEIRNIVYHPPQGGVSDSQLEYLTTIKDDLFLRLTGK
;
A
#
# COMPACT_ATOMS: atom_id res chain seq x y z
N PRO A 1 5.04 -6.38 43.79
CA PRO A 1 5.12 -6.05 42.36
C PRO A 1 6.47 -5.47 41.94
N GLN A 2 7.15 -4.72 42.86
CA GLN A 2 8.37 -4.03 42.51
C GLN A 2 9.47 -4.95 41.92
N PRO A 3 9.78 -6.12 42.48
CA PRO A 3 10.79 -7.02 41.94
C PRO A 3 10.54 -7.41 40.47
N PHE A 4 9.27 -7.56 40.08
CA PHE A 4 8.92 -7.89 38.69
C PHE A 4 9.15 -6.72 37.75
N PHE A 5 8.97 -5.47 38.19
CA PHE A 5 9.23 -4.30 37.35
C PHE A 5 10.74 -4.10 37.17
N ASP A 6 11.54 -4.38 38.19
CA ASP A 6 13.00 -4.33 38.14
C ASP A 6 13.58 -5.40 37.19
N GLU A 7 12.84 -6.51 36.98
CA GLU A 7 13.13 -7.55 35.98
C GLU A 7 12.60 -7.23 34.57
N GLY A 8 12.03 -6.05 34.34
CA GLY A 8 11.51 -5.64 33.03
C GLY A 8 10.07 -6.10 32.73
N TRP A 9 9.29 -6.50 33.74
CA TRP A 9 7.86 -6.78 33.57
C TRP A 9 7.06 -5.48 33.53
N GLU A 10 6.12 -5.37 32.59
CA GLU A 10 5.20 -4.24 32.42
C GLU A 10 3.77 -4.60 32.74
N LYS A 11 3.00 -3.63 33.27
CA LYS A 11 1.55 -3.83 33.45
C LYS A 11 0.82 -3.87 32.12
N THR A 12 -0.03 -4.87 31.93
CA THR A 12 -0.99 -4.87 30.82
C THR A 12 -2.17 -3.94 31.11
N GLY A 13 -2.96 -3.59 30.07
CA GLY A 13 -4.20 -2.81 30.24
C GLY A 13 -5.31 -3.53 31.02
N TYR A 14 -5.15 -4.82 31.34
CA TYR A 14 -6.13 -5.59 32.10
C TYR A 14 -6.08 -5.24 33.59
N LYS A 15 -7.20 -4.76 34.13
CA LYS A 15 -7.38 -4.49 35.55
C LYS A 15 -8.61 -5.24 36.06
N SER A 16 -8.46 -6.00 37.15
CA SER A 16 -9.57 -6.47 37.99
C SER A 16 -9.50 -5.77 39.33
N LYS A 17 -10.59 -5.89 40.15
CA LYS A 17 -10.61 -5.29 41.52
C LYS A 17 -9.50 -5.83 42.44
N LYS A 18 -8.94 -7.02 42.16
CA LYS A 18 -7.99 -7.70 43.05
C LYS A 18 -6.66 -8.08 42.37
N SER A 19 -6.53 -7.94 41.04
CA SER A 19 -5.34 -8.38 40.31
C SER A 19 -5.10 -7.55 39.05
N PHE A 20 -3.85 -7.52 38.59
CA PHE A 20 -3.45 -7.02 37.30
C PHE A 20 -2.51 -8.04 36.65
N LYS A 21 -2.51 -8.06 35.31
CA LYS A 21 -1.61 -8.92 34.56
C LYS A 21 -0.33 -8.17 34.23
N LEU A 22 0.81 -8.84 34.39
CA LEU A 22 2.11 -8.39 33.93
C LEU A 22 2.47 -9.09 32.63
N ARG A 23 3.25 -8.43 31.79
CA ARG A 23 3.91 -8.99 30.61
C ARG A 23 5.38 -8.61 30.62
N LYS A 24 6.21 -9.48 30.09
CA LYS A 24 7.62 -9.22 29.78
C LYS A 24 7.86 -9.60 28.34
N LEU A 25 8.60 -8.79 27.61
CA LEU A 25 9.06 -9.18 26.27
C LEU A 25 10.05 -10.32 26.43
N LYS A 26 9.83 -11.41 25.70
CA LYS A 26 10.81 -12.49 25.57
C LYS A 26 12.01 -12.00 24.78
N ASP A 27 13.17 -12.62 25.01
CA ASP A 27 14.31 -12.47 24.12
C ASP A 27 13.93 -12.83 22.69
N ILE A 28 14.63 -12.24 21.72
CA ILE A 28 14.22 -12.32 20.33
C ILE A 28 14.16 -13.78 19.82
N GLY A 29 15.07 -14.65 20.23
CA GLY A 29 15.10 -16.06 19.83
C GLY A 29 13.83 -16.82 20.27
N PRO A 30 13.60 -16.96 21.58
CA PRO A 30 12.38 -17.62 22.09
C PRO A 30 11.08 -16.93 21.66
N GLY A 31 11.11 -15.62 21.48
CA GLY A 31 9.97 -14.87 20.94
C GLY A 31 9.65 -15.21 19.50
N PHE A 32 10.67 -15.45 18.70
CA PHE A 32 10.54 -15.86 17.31
C PHE A 32 10.08 -17.31 17.15
N GLU A 33 10.58 -18.24 17.98
CA GLU A 33 10.07 -19.61 18.04
C GLU A 33 8.56 -19.65 18.34
N ASP A 34 8.10 -18.85 19.32
CA ASP A 34 6.67 -18.72 19.63
C ASP A 34 5.86 -18.14 18.46
N GLU A 35 6.42 -17.19 17.73
CA GLU A 35 5.80 -16.60 16.54
C GLU A 35 5.60 -17.67 15.47
N VAL A 36 6.64 -18.40 15.13
CA VAL A 36 6.61 -19.51 14.15
C VAL A 36 5.64 -20.58 14.61
N TRP A 37 5.74 -21.05 15.85
CA TRP A 37 4.81 -22.04 16.42
C TRP A 37 3.35 -21.58 16.29
N SER A 38 3.08 -20.31 16.59
CA SER A 38 1.74 -19.74 16.51
C SER A 38 1.19 -19.70 15.08
N ILE A 39 2.05 -19.50 14.08
CA ILE A 39 1.68 -19.53 12.66
C ILE A 39 1.20 -20.96 12.30
N PHE A 40 1.98 -22.01 12.62
CA PHE A 40 1.61 -23.39 12.32
C PHE A 40 0.35 -23.84 13.09
N LYS A 41 0.20 -23.40 14.35
CA LYS A 41 -1.01 -23.68 15.11
C LYS A 41 -2.26 -23.05 14.48
N ARG A 42 -2.16 -21.83 13.99
CA ARG A 42 -3.26 -21.16 13.27
C ARG A 42 -3.56 -21.77 11.91
N MET A 43 -2.57 -22.37 11.24
CA MET A 43 -2.76 -23.19 10.03
C MET A 43 -3.56 -24.48 10.30
N GLY A 44 -3.73 -24.89 11.57
CA GLY A 44 -4.53 -26.03 11.95
C GLY A 44 -3.76 -27.35 11.93
N PHE A 45 -2.44 -27.34 12.10
CA PHE A 45 -1.69 -28.55 12.36
C PHE A 45 -2.20 -29.19 13.66
N THR A 46 -2.46 -30.49 13.63
CA THR A 46 -3.16 -31.20 14.70
C THR A 46 -2.22 -31.61 15.82
N GLU A 47 -0.99 -31.97 15.49
CA GLU A 47 0.04 -32.42 16.41
C GLU A 47 1.23 -31.47 16.36
N MET A 48 1.56 -30.87 17.51
CA MET A 48 2.68 -29.92 17.64
C MET A 48 3.40 -30.13 18.97
N ASN A 49 4.69 -29.73 19.03
CA ASN A 49 5.44 -29.71 20.28
C ASN A 49 4.74 -28.86 21.34
N LYS A 50 4.79 -29.32 22.60
CA LYS A 50 4.13 -28.65 23.73
C LYS A 50 4.97 -27.50 24.32
N ASP A 51 6.28 -27.65 24.24
CA ASP A 51 7.26 -26.72 24.80
C ASP A 51 8.55 -26.67 23.96
N THR A 52 9.46 -25.80 24.33
CA THR A 52 10.76 -25.58 23.66
C THR A 52 11.79 -26.70 23.92
N ASN A 53 11.52 -27.65 24.85
CA ASN A 53 12.40 -28.77 25.15
C ASN A 53 12.06 -30.01 24.34
N PHE A 54 11.19 -29.89 23.35
CA PHE A 54 10.81 -31.01 22.51
C PHE A 54 12.04 -31.54 21.75
N SER A 55 12.32 -32.84 21.93
CA SER A 55 13.48 -33.48 21.35
C SER A 55 13.10 -34.81 20.69
N ILE A 56 13.74 -35.09 19.57
CA ILE A 56 13.57 -36.36 18.84
C ILE A 56 14.88 -37.15 18.97
N PRO A 57 14.85 -38.45 19.36
CA PRO A 57 16.04 -39.28 19.37
C PRO A 57 16.53 -39.53 17.93
N ARG A 58 17.84 -39.55 17.74
CA ARG A 58 18.43 -39.98 16.47
C ARG A 58 18.33 -41.50 16.40
N HIS A 59 18.02 -42.02 15.23
CA HIS A 59 17.83 -43.46 15.03
C HIS A 59 19.07 -44.24 15.50
N ASP A 60 18.82 -45.31 16.25
CA ASP A 60 19.84 -46.24 16.81
C ASP A 60 20.94 -45.55 17.66
N THR A 61 20.68 -44.42 18.23
CA THR A 61 21.60 -43.71 19.14
C THR A 61 20.88 -43.22 20.40
N ASN A 62 21.68 -42.95 21.47
CA ASN A 62 21.16 -42.27 22.68
C ASN A 62 21.20 -40.75 22.58
N ILE A 63 21.50 -40.18 21.40
CA ILE A 63 21.60 -38.76 21.17
C ILE A 63 20.23 -38.25 20.76
N THR A 64 19.76 -37.17 21.42
CA THR A 64 18.52 -36.46 21.04
C THR A 64 18.86 -35.16 20.34
N LYS A 65 18.01 -34.75 19.40
CA LYS A 65 18.05 -33.43 18.79
C LYS A 65 16.82 -32.64 19.22
N GLN A 66 17.05 -31.50 19.83
CA GLN A 66 16.00 -30.51 20.11
C GLN A 66 15.49 -29.94 18.80
N ILE A 67 14.19 -29.77 18.69
CA ILE A 67 13.48 -29.19 17.54
C ILE A 67 12.71 -28.01 18.05
N ASP A 68 12.96 -26.81 17.48
CA ASP A 68 12.32 -25.56 17.93
C ASP A 68 10.82 -25.59 17.67
N VAL A 69 10.40 -26.00 16.46
CA VAL A 69 8.98 -26.18 16.14
C VAL A 69 8.78 -27.48 15.36
N PHE A 70 7.94 -28.35 15.91
CA PHE A 70 7.45 -29.58 15.28
C PHE A 70 5.97 -29.42 14.98
N ALA A 71 5.55 -29.68 13.74
CA ALA A 71 4.16 -29.63 13.35
C ALA A 71 3.82 -30.79 12.40
N LYS A 72 2.76 -31.54 12.72
CA LYS A 72 2.31 -32.68 11.92
C LYS A 72 0.82 -32.67 11.71
N ASP A 73 0.38 -33.16 10.57
CA ASP A 73 -1.00 -33.51 10.27
C ASP A 73 -1.09 -34.77 9.42
N GLU A 74 -2.22 -35.00 8.77
CA GLU A 74 -2.48 -36.15 7.91
C GLU A 74 -1.69 -36.13 6.59
N GLN A 75 -1.12 -34.99 6.19
CA GLN A 75 -0.46 -34.80 4.89
C GLN A 75 1.04 -34.63 4.99
N CYS A 76 1.52 -33.96 6.04
CA CYS A 76 2.94 -33.68 6.16
C CYS A 76 3.44 -33.57 7.62
N ILE A 77 4.77 -33.65 7.75
CA ILE A 77 5.53 -33.36 8.95
C ILE A 77 6.48 -32.22 8.65
N CYS A 78 6.41 -31.14 9.45
CA CYS A 78 7.29 -29.99 9.37
C CYS A 78 8.25 -30.00 10.56
N ILE A 79 9.54 -29.94 10.28
CA ILE A 79 10.63 -29.83 11.26
C ILE A 79 11.27 -28.46 11.03
N ILE A 80 11.18 -27.60 12.02
CA ILE A 80 11.55 -26.18 11.87
C ILE A 80 12.62 -25.84 12.90
N GLU A 81 13.73 -25.29 12.43
CA GLU A 81 14.77 -24.64 13.22
C GLU A 81 14.62 -23.12 13.07
N CYS A 82 14.73 -22.36 14.15
CA CYS A 82 14.55 -20.92 14.18
C CYS A 82 15.87 -20.22 14.49
N LYS A 83 16.20 -19.20 13.71
CA LYS A 83 17.39 -18.34 13.93
C LYS A 83 17.00 -16.87 13.87
N ALA A 84 17.31 -16.12 14.93
CA ALA A 84 16.99 -14.71 15.00
C ALA A 84 18.23 -13.87 15.35
N SER A 85 18.22 -12.61 14.93
CA SER A 85 19.19 -11.59 15.33
C SER A 85 18.47 -10.38 15.93
N GLU A 86 19.08 -9.71 16.90
CA GLU A 86 18.54 -8.49 17.49
C GLU A 86 18.51 -7.32 16.50
N LYS A 87 19.51 -7.24 15.62
CA LYS A 87 19.63 -6.17 14.65
C LYS A 87 19.03 -6.58 13.31
N PRO A 88 18.16 -5.74 12.71
CA PRO A 88 17.69 -5.96 11.35
C PRO A 88 18.86 -6.03 10.36
N HIS A 89 18.69 -6.82 9.30
CA HIS A 89 19.67 -6.97 8.23
C HIS A 89 21.06 -7.45 8.68
N THR A 90 21.12 -8.30 9.71
CA THR A 90 22.37 -8.90 10.16
C THR A 90 22.94 -9.81 9.07
N LYS A 91 24.17 -9.51 8.65
CA LYS A 91 24.92 -10.37 7.71
C LYS A 91 25.53 -11.53 8.49
N ARG A 92 24.96 -12.70 8.36
CA ARG A 92 25.42 -13.96 8.98
C ARG A 92 25.31 -15.07 7.97
N SER A 93 26.37 -15.90 7.82
CA SER A 93 26.27 -17.13 7.06
C SER A 93 25.42 -18.18 7.79
N LEU A 94 24.58 -18.87 7.04
CA LEU A 94 23.72 -19.95 7.52
C LEU A 94 24.25 -21.34 7.14
N ASP A 95 25.46 -21.42 6.55
CA ASP A 95 26.06 -22.68 6.07
C ASP A 95 26.10 -23.77 7.15
N LYS A 96 26.57 -23.43 8.37
CA LYS A 96 26.63 -24.39 9.49
C LYS A 96 25.24 -24.85 9.93
N ASP A 97 24.27 -23.95 9.99
CA ASP A 97 22.90 -24.28 10.39
C ASP A 97 22.25 -25.23 9.35
N ILE A 98 22.44 -24.95 8.06
CA ILE A 98 21.96 -25.79 6.96
C ILE A 98 22.62 -27.18 6.96
N ASP A 99 23.94 -27.23 7.10
CA ASP A 99 24.69 -28.50 7.13
C ASP A 99 24.31 -29.38 8.32
N GLN A 100 24.10 -28.78 9.49
CA GLN A 100 23.61 -29.51 10.66
C GLN A 100 22.25 -30.16 10.41
N LEU A 101 21.31 -29.41 9.81
CA LEU A 101 19.99 -29.94 9.45
C LEU A 101 20.11 -31.08 8.43
N ALA A 102 20.96 -30.93 7.42
CA ALA A 102 21.19 -31.93 6.41
C ALA A 102 21.78 -33.23 7.03
N ALA A 103 22.75 -33.10 7.94
CA ALA A 103 23.45 -34.22 8.55
C ALA A 103 22.55 -35.10 9.45
N ILE A 104 21.58 -34.51 10.16
CA ILE A 104 20.69 -35.24 11.08
C ILE A 104 19.41 -35.72 10.42
N ARG A 105 19.14 -35.28 9.20
CA ARG A 105 17.85 -35.45 8.54
C ARG A 105 17.43 -36.91 8.45
N HIS A 106 18.30 -37.77 7.94
CA HIS A 106 17.98 -39.19 7.74
C HIS A 106 17.64 -39.90 9.06
N ASP A 107 18.47 -39.69 10.10
CA ASP A 107 18.28 -40.33 11.41
C ASP A 107 16.97 -39.89 12.08
N ILE A 108 16.65 -38.57 11.99
CA ILE A 108 15.41 -38.02 12.57
C ILE A 108 14.18 -38.53 11.82
N GLU A 109 14.22 -38.58 10.48
CA GLU A 109 13.12 -39.13 9.67
C GLU A 109 12.87 -40.62 10.01
N LEU A 110 13.91 -41.45 10.15
CA LEU A 110 13.78 -42.85 10.59
C LEU A 110 13.16 -42.97 11.99
N SER A 111 13.57 -42.12 12.93
CA SER A 111 13.01 -42.09 14.29
C SER A 111 11.53 -41.70 14.29
N ILE A 112 11.15 -40.71 13.50
CA ILE A 112 9.75 -40.29 13.34
C ILE A 112 8.92 -41.44 12.77
N PHE A 113 9.40 -42.10 11.69
CA PHE A 113 8.71 -43.21 11.07
C PHE A 113 8.57 -44.41 12.01
N SER A 114 9.58 -44.72 12.82
CA SER A 114 9.49 -45.79 13.80
C SER A 114 8.51 -45.49 14.94
N HIS A 115 8.41 -44.24 15.34
CA HIS A 115 7.50 -43.81 16.43
C HIS A 115 6.02 -43.93 16.05
N TYR A 116 5.65 -43.52 14.84
CA TYR A 116 4.24 -43.45 14.41
C TYR A 116 3.64 -44.80 14.00
N ARG A 117 4.40 -45.90 13.95
CA ARG A 117 3.97 -47.31 13.79
C ARG A 117 2.85 -47.60 12.78
N ASP A 118 2.56 -46.71 11.87
CA ASP A 118 1.57 -46.90 10.80
C ASP A 118 2.26 -46.82 9.43
N PRO A 119 2.81 -47.98 8.94
CA PRO A 119 3.60 -48.01 7.71
C PRO A 119 2.83 -47.60 6.45
N GLU A 120 1.51 -47.79 6.43
CA GLU A 120 0.70 -47.42 5.24
C GLU A 120 0.40 -45.93 5.15
N ASN A 121 0.14 -45.29 6.29
CA ASN A 121 -0.10 -43.86 6.32
C ASN A 121 1.20 -43.04 6.29
N LEU A 122 2.28 -43.54 6.91
CA LEU A 122 3.58 -42.86 6.90
C LEU A 122 4.21 -42.79 5.51
N LYS A 123 4.03 -43.82 4.66
CA LYS A 123 4.49 -43.79 3.25
C LYS A 123 3.84 -42.66 2.43
N LYS A 124 2.71 -42.10 2.88
CA LYS A 124 1.99 -40.98 2.24
C LYS A 124 2.39 -39.64 2.82
N LEU A 125 2.93 -39.55 4.05
CA LEU A 125 3.35 -38.32 4.70
C LEU A 125 4.61 -37.76 4.01
N LYS A 126 4.59 -36.48 3.75
CA LYS A 126 5.73 -35.71 3.22
C LYS A 126 6.44 -35.02 4.37
N THR A 127 7.75 -35.15 4.46
CA THR A 127 8.55 -34.42 5.46
C THR A 127 9.14 -33.16 4.82
N VAL A 128 9.03 -32.03 5.48
CA VAL A 128 9.67 -30.76 5.07
C VAL A 128 10.53 -30.22 6.21
N TRP A 129 11.78 -29.89 5.87
CA TRP A 129 12.75 -29.27 6.76
C TRP A 129 12.81 -27.79 6.47
N ILE A 130 12.68 -26.98 7.51
CA ILE A 130 12.54 -25.53 7.40
C ILE A 130 13.57 -24.87 8.32
N LEU A 131 14.30 -23.91 7.78
CA LEU A 131 15.09 -22.94 8.52
C LEU A 131 14.37 -21.59 8.48
N ALA A 132 13.73 -21.24 9.60
CA ALA A 132 13.07 -19.94 9.75
C ALA A 132 14.06 -18.91 10.27
N THR A 133 14.10 -17.72 9.68
CA THR A 133 15.04 -16.66 10.05
C THR A 133 14.34 -15.34 10.34
N LYS A 134 14.90 -14.58 11.29
CA LYS A 134 14.43 -13.24 11.64
C LYS A 134 15.59 -12.25 11.73
N ASN A 135 15.46 -11.12 11.04
CA ASN A 135 16.48 -10.06 10.99
C ASN A 135 17.83 -10.49 10.39
N ILE A 136 17.86 -11.54 9.58
CA ILE A 136 19.08 -12.07 8.96
C ILE A 136 18.98 -11.90 7.44
N ASP A 137 19.97 -11.24 6.84
CA ASP A 137 20.11 -11.14 5.39
C ASP A 137 20.70 -12.45 4.84
N ILE A 138 19.92 -13.15 4.04
CA ILE A 138 20.29 -14.45 3.47
C ILE A 138 21.02 -14.21 2.15
N SER A 139 22.18 -14.83 1.98
CA SER A 139 22.95 -14.74 0.75
C SER A 139 22.43 -15.71 -0.32
N GLU A 140 22.75 -15.47 -1.59
CA GLU A 140 22.44 -16.41 -2.68
C GLU A 140 23.09 -17.77 -2.45
N ASN A 141 24.30 -17.79 -1.90
CA ASN A 141 25.00 -19.04 -1.54
C ASN A 141 24.23 -19.84 -0.48
N ASP A 142 23.65 -19.18 0.53
CA ASP A 142 22.83 -19.85 1.54
C ASP A 142 21.57 -20.46 0.92
N PHE A 143 20.92 -19.76 -0.02
CA PHE A 143 19.75 -20.28 -0.74
C PHE A 143 20.11 -21.52 -1.59
N GLU A 144 21.20 -21.47 -2.36
CA GLU A 144 21.63 -22.60 -3.18
C GLU A 144 22.04 -23.80 -2.30
N ARG A 145 22.74 -23.56 -1.19
CA ARG A 145 23.10 -24.60 -0.22
C ARG A 145 21.87 -25.25 0.42
N ALA A 146 20.90 -24.44 0.85
CA ALA A 146 19.65 -24.93 1.42
C ALA A 146 18.86 -25.78 0.40
N LYS A 147 18.82 -25.36 -0.87
CA LYS A 147 18.20 -26.10 -1.95
C LYS A 147 18.86 -27.47 -2.16
N GLN A 148 20.20 -27.54 -2.18
CA GLN A 148 20.95 -28.79 -2.27
C GLN A 148 20.70 -29.69 -1.04
N ALA A 149 20.67 -29.14 0.15
CA ALA A 149 20.33 -29.80 1.39
C ALA A 149 18.84 -30.19 1.52
N LYS A 150 17.99 -29.74 0.57
CA LYS A 150 16.54 -29.90 0.62
C LYS A 150 15.92 -29.28 1.90
N VAL A 151 16.49 -28.19 2.38
CA VAL A 151 15.98 -27.35 3.47
C VAL A 151 15.28 -26.14 2.86
N LYS A 152 14.06 -25.85 3.30
CA LYS A 152 13.35 -24.63 2.90
C LYS A 152 13.74 -23.48 3.83
N ILE A 153 14.03 -22.33 3.30
CA ILE A 153 14.26 -21.12 4.11
C ILE A 153 12.97 -20.33 4.16
N LEU A 154 12.55 -19.93 5.36
CA LEU A 154 11.50 -18.95 5.57
C LEU A 154 12.12 -17.69 6.18
N ASP A 155 12.30 -16.66 5.38
CA ASP A 155 12.85 -15.39 5.82
C ASP A 155 11.77 -14.45 6.42
N ASP A 156 12.18 -13.25 6.85
CA ASP A 156 11.29 -12.24 7.44
C ASP A 156 10.04 -11.98 6.60
N VAL A 157 10.19 -11.90 5.27
CA VAL A 157 9.09 -11.62 4.35
C VAL A 157 8.11 -12.78 4.29
N GLN A 158 8.63 -14.00 4.26
CA GLN A 158 7.80 -15.21 4.23
C GLN A 158 7.12 -15.46 5.59
N ILE A 159 7.79 -15.18 6.69
CA ILE A 159 7.19 -15.25 8.03
C ILE A 159 6.08 -14.21 8.19
N GLU A 160 6.31 -12.95 7.81
CA GLU A 160 5.26 -11.91 7.79
C GLU A 160 4.08 -12.35 6.91
N TYR A 161 4.38 -12.87 5.71
CA TYR A 161 3.38 -13.37 4.79
C TYR A 161 2.50 -14.48 5.41
N TYR A 162 3.11 -15.54 5.98
CA TYR A 162 2.34 -16.62 6.60
C TYR A 162 1.62 -16.18 7.88
N SER A 163 2.18 -15.25 8.64
CA SER A 163 1.49 -14.63 9.78
C SER A 163 0.22 -13.91 9.34
N ASP A 164 0.30 -13.10 8.29
CA ASP A 164 -0.85 -12.40 7.74
C ASP A 164 -1.84 -13.37 7.08
N LEU A 165 -1.36 -14.34 6.32
CA LEU A 165 -2.17 -15.37 5.68
C LEU A 165 -3.01 -16.12 6.73
N THR A 166 -2.38 -16.57 7.82
CA THR A 166 -3.09 -17.29 8.89
C THR A 166 -4.08 -16.41 9.64
N SER A 167 -3.80 -15.12 9.76
CA SER A 167 -4.72 -14.17 10.39
C SER A 167 -6.00 -13.96 9.57
N HIS A 168 -5.89 -14.06 8.24
CA HIS A 168 -6.98 -13.84 7.31
C HIS A 168 -7.74 -15.12 6.94
N PHE A 169 -7.01 -16.19 6.65
CA PHE A 169 -7.57 -17.45 6.15
C PHE A 169 -7.73 -18.53 7.25
N GLY A 170 -7.10 -18.35 8.42
CA GLY A 170 -7.14 -19.37 9.46
C GLY A 170 -6.56 -20.71 8.97
N LYS A 171 -7.26 -21.81 9.19
CA LYS A 171 -6.83 -23.15 8.77
C LYS A 171 -6.72 -23.31 7.24
N SER A 172 -7.48 -22.54 6.46
CA SER A 172 -7.39 -22.57 4.98
C SER A 172 -6.01 -22.17 4.46
N SER A 173 -5.25 -21.42 5.24
CA SER A 173 -3.87 -21.03 4.90
C SER A 173 -2.93 -22.23 4.73
N LYS A 174 -3.27 -23.38 5.32
CA LYS A 174 -2.52 -24.62 5.15
C LYS A 174 -2.41 -25.06 3.69
N TYR A 175 -3.47 -24.92 2.90
CA TYR A 175 -3.43 -25.29 1.49
C TYR A 175 -2.39 -24.48 0.71
N GLN A 176 -2.27 -23.17 1.02
CA GLN A 176 -1.27 -22.32 0.40
C GLN A 176 0.15 -22.69 0.84
N PHE A 177 0.34 -22.96 2.15
CA PHE A 177 1.61 -23.42 2.68
C PHE A 177 2.05 -24.73 2.04
N LEU A 178 1.17 -25.74 1.94
CA LEU A 178 1.47 -27.02 1.29
C LEU A 178 1.82 -26.84 -0.20
N ALA A 179 1.10 -25.96 -0.89
CA ALA A 179 1.39 -25.62 -2.29
C ALA A 179 2.79 -25.03 -2.48
N ASP A 180 3.26 -24.18 -1.55
CA ASP A 180 4.60 -23.60 -1.59
C ASP A 180 5.69 -24.63 -1.21
N MET A 181 5.43 -25.47 -0.21
CA MET A 181 6.40 -26.46 0.25
C MET A 181 6.57 -27.61 -0.75
N PHE A 182 5.49 -28.02 -1.40
CA PHE A 182 5.43 -29.23 -2.24
C PHE A 182 5.12 -28.94 -3.72
N HIS A 183 5.43 -27.75 -4.22
CA HIS A 183 5.20 -27.36 -5.60
C HIS A 183 5.64 -28.43 -6.60
N GLY A 184 4.74 -28.86 -7.50
CA GLY A 184 5.00 -29.83 -8.56
C GLY A 184 5.07 -31.31 -8.08
N ILE A 185 4.90 -31.56 -6.78
CA ILE A 185 4.86 -32.94 -6.23
C ILE A 185 3.42 -33.47 -6.30
N ASP A 186 3.29 -34.77 -6.59
CA ASP A 186 2.00 -35.44 -6.66
C ASP A 186 1.26 -35.44 -5.31
N ILE A 187 -0.04 -35.15 -5.36
CA ILE A 187 -0.94 -35.23 -4.19
C ILE A 187 -1.45 -36.66 -4.08
N PRO A 188 -1.17 -37.36 -2.99
CA PRO A 188 -1.61 -38.74 -2.81
C PRO A 188 -3.14 -38.89 -2.89
N GLY A 189 -3.60 -39.86 -3.69
CA GLY A 189 -5.03 -40.17 -3.80
C GLY A 189 -5.89 -39.17 -4.57
N LEU A 190 -5.29 -38.16 -5.24
CA LEU A 190 -5.99 -37.23 -6.08
C LEU A 190 -5.78 -37.62 -7.56
N ILE A 191 -6.50 -38.62 -8.05
CA ILE A 191 -6.51 -38.97 -9.48
C ILE A 191 -7.99 -39.00 -9.89
N GLU A 192 -8.41 -37.97 -10.61
CA GLU A 192 -9.77 -37.99 -11.19
C GLU A 192 -9.82 -37.29 -12.53
N PRO A 193 -10.24 -38.03 -13.58
CA PRO A 193 -10.76 -37.42 -14.79
C PRO A 193 -12.10 -36.74 -14.47
N VAL A 194 -12.32 -35.54 -14.99
CA VAL A 194 -13.58 -34.82 -14.87
C VAL A 194 -14.26 -34.70 -16.21
N ALA A 195 -15.61 -34.82 -16.23
CA ALA A 195 -16.36 -34.48 -17.39
C ALA A 195 -16.26 -32.96 -17.65
N ALA A 196 -15.86 -32.58 -18.84
CA ALA A 196 -15.60 -31.18 -19.18
C ALA A 196 -16.05 -30.83 -20.60
N MET A 197 -16.35 -29.55 -20.78
CA MET A 197 -16.53 -28.95 -22.10
C MET A 197 -15.28 -28.12 -22.42
N ARG A 198 -14.65 -28.41 -23.56
CA ARG A 198 -13.56 -27.59 -24.10
C ARG A 198 -14.08 -26.61 -25.13
N GLY A 199 -13.72 -25.33 -24.97
CA GLY A 199 -14.12 -24.27 -25.91
C GLY A 199 -12.94 -23.29 -26.15
N LYS A 200 -13.25 -22.22 -26.92
CA LYS A 200 -12.32 -21.10 -27.16
C LYS A 200 -12.99 -19.77 -26.82
N MET A 201 -12.24 -18.87 -26.20
CA MET A 201 -12.57 -17.44 -26.05
C MET A 201 -11.48 -16.64 -26.75
N GLY A 202 -11.78 -16.04 -27.91
CA GLY A 202 -10.74 -15.53 -28.80
C GLY A 202 -9.80 -16.66 -29.24
N ASP A 203 -8.51 -16.51 -29.04
CA ASP A 203 -7.51 -17.55 -29.34
C ASP A 203 -7.19 -18.46 -28.16
N VAL A 204 -7.78 -18.20 -26.98
CA VAL A 204 -7.48 -18.93 -25.74
C VAL A 204 -8.42 -20.11 -25.57
N VAL A 205 -7.84 -21.29 -25.29
CA VAL A 205 -8.58 -22.51 -24.96
C VAL A 205 -9.02 -22.45 -23.50
N PHE A 206 -10.28 -22.81 -23.24
CA PHE A 206 -10.79 -22.99 -21.88
C PHE A 206 -11.52 -24.32 -21.73
N TYR A 207 -11.60 -24.76 -20.47
CA TYR A 207 -12.38 -25.92 -20.04
C TYR A 207 -13.41 -25.50 -19.01
N SER A 208 -14.66 -25.97 -19.16
CA SER A 208 -15.72 -25.77 -18.17
C SER A 208 -16.13 -27.11 -17.59
N PHE A 209 -16.11 -27.24 -16.26
CA PHE A 209 -16.43 -28.47 -15.55
C PHE A 209 -16.95 -28.17 -14.12
N VAL A 210 -17.34 -29.20 -13.39
CA VAL A 210 -17.68 -29.10 -11.95
C VAL A 210 -16.72 -29.94 -11.14
N MET A 211 -16.37 -29.47 -9.95
CA MET A 211 -15.44 -30.15 -9.05
C MET A 211 -15.82 -29.90 -7.58
N GLU A 212 -15.56 -30.88 -6.72
CA GLU A 212 -15.74 -30.74 -5.29
C GLU A 212 -14.70 -29.73 -4.71
N PRO A 213 -15.16 -28.82 -3.84
CA PRO A 213 -14.27 -27.83 -3.23
C PRO A 213 -13.04 -28.44 -2.55
N GLU A 214 -13.16 -29.57 -1.86
CA GLU A 214 -12.02 -30.23 -1.20
C GLU A 214 -10.90 -30.60 -2.19
N LYS A 215 -11.27 -31.13 -3.36
CA LYS A 215 -10.30 -31.50 -4.39
C LYS A 215 -9.66 -30.28 -5.03
N LEU A 216 -10.49 -29.28 -5.35
CA LEU A 216 -10.01 -28.02 -5.93
C LEU A 216 -9.06 -27.27 -4.97
N LEU A 217 -9.35 -27.24 -3.65
CA LEU A 217 -8.50 -26.62 -2.64
C LEU A 217 -7.09 -27.25 -2.59
N LYS A 218 -6.96 -28.56 -2.83
CA LYS A 218 -5.66 -29.23 -2.79
C LYS A 218 -4.72 -28.83 -3.93
N ILE A 219 -5.26 -28.50 -5.10
CA ILE A 219 -4.48 -28.09 -6.27
C ILE A 219 -4.43 -26.57 -6.45
N ALA A 220 -5.36 -25.84 -5.81
CA ALA A 220 -5.54 -24.42 -5.99
C ALA A 220 -4.49 -23.60 -5.27
N TYR A 221 -4.07 -22.52 -5.92
CA TYR A 221 -3.12 -21.57 -5.38
C TYR A 221 -3.57 -20.14 -5.66
N ILE A 222 -3.42 -19.29 -4.67
CA ILE A 222 -3.61 -17.86 -4.83
C ILE A 222 -2.24 -17.24 -5.08
N ALA A 223 -2.12 -16.45 -6.15
CA ALA A 223 -0.89 -15.74 -6.44
C ALA A 223 -0.58 -14.71 -5.34
N HIS A 224 0.40 -14.99 -4.51
CA HIS A 224 0.91 -14.10 -3.50
C HIS A 224 2.37 -13.76 -3.78
N ARG A 225 2.80 -12.60 -3.30
CA ARG A 225 4.13 -12.08 -3.55
C ARG A 225 5.21 -12.93 -2.90
N GLY A 226 5.99 -13.65 -3.73
CA GLY A 226 7.23 -14.31 -3.33
C GLY A 226 8.47 -13.45 -3.64
N LYS A 227 9.62 -13.79 -3.06
CA LYS A 227 10.89 -13.05 -3.28
C LYS A 227 11.61 -13.33 -4.59
N THR A 228 11.19 -14.33 -5.36
CA THR A 228 11.82 -14.65 -6.63
C THR A 228 11.27 -13.78 -7.74
N SER A 229 12.14 -13.26 -8.61
CA SER A 229 11.79 -12.36 -9.72
C SER A 229 10.71 -12.93 -10.65
N GLU A 230 10.67 -14.24 -10.83
CA GLU A 230 9.66 -14.93 -11.64
C GLU A 230 8.29 -15.04 -10.96
N GLU A 231 8.24 -15.15 -9.63
CA GLU A 231 6.97 -15.20 -8.87
C GLU A 231 6.40 -13.80 -8.59
N SER A 232 7.19 -12.74 -8.66
CA SER A 232 6.72 -11.36 -8.43
C SER A 232 5.65 -10.90 -9.43
N ILE A 233 5.64 -11.49 -10.62
CA ILE A 233 4.71 -11.19 -11.71
C ILE A 233 3.26 -11.61 -11.38
N ARG A 234 3.08 -12.60 -10.51
CA ARG A 234 1.78 -13.25 -10.26
C ARG A 234 1.03 -12.73 -9.04
N THR A 235 1.53 -11.68 -8.40
CA THR A 235 1.05 -11.21 -7.08
C THR A 235 -0.04 -10.17 -7.19
N TYR A 236 -1.22 -10.53 -7.65
CA TYR A 236 -2.31 -9.57 -7.88
C TYR A 236 -3.54 -9.76 -6.98
N GLN A 237 -3.60 -10.79 -6.13
CA GLN A 237 -4.80 -11.04 -5.34
C GLN A 237 -4.70 -10.47 -3.92
N ARG A 238 -5.82 -9.91 -3.44
CA ARG A 238 -5.95 -9.47 -2.05
C ARG A 238 -6.10 -10.68 -1.14
N MET A 239 -5.47 -10.61 0.04
CA MET A 239 -5.83 -11.53 1.10
C MET A 239 -7.32 -11.40 1.46
N ALA A 240 -8.03 -12.51 1.48
CA ALA A 240 -9.44 -12.54 1.87
C ALA A 240 -9.59 -12.17 3.35
N LYS A 241 -10.53 -11.29 3.68
CA LYS A 241 -10.82 -10.94 5.07
C LYS A 241 -11.48 -12.12 5.79
N LYS A 242 -10.96 -12.53 6.94
CA LYS A 242 -11.50 -13.61 7.78
C LYS A 242 -12.99 -13.48 8.05
N SER A 243 -13.46 -12.25 8.31
CA SER A 243 -14.88 -11.97 8.54
C SER A 243 -15.76 -12.24 7.30
N ARG A 244 -15.21 -12.05 6.10
CA ARG A 244 -15.90 -12.36 4.84
C ARG A 244 -15.95 -13.86 4.58
N LEU A 245 -14.85 -14.57 4.82
CA LEU A 245 -14.82 -16.03 4.71
C LEU A 245 -15.81 -16.69 5.66
N LYS A 246 -15.84 -16.24 6.94
CA LYS A 246 -16.80 -16.73 7.92
C LYS A 246 -18.25 -16.50 7.47
N LYS A 247 -18.60 -15.28 7.04
CA LYS A 247 -19.96 -14.99 6.54
C LYS A 247 -20.35 -15.87 5.36
N LEU A 248 -19.41 -16.19 4.46
CA LEU A 248 -19.66 -17.07 3.34
C LEU A 248 -19.80 -18.54 3.78
N ALA A 249 -18.98 -18.99 4.73
CA ALA A 249 -19.11 -20.32 5.32
C ALA A 249 -20.45 -20.49 6.06
N ASP A 250 -20.87 -19.51 6.86
CA ASP A 250 -22.17 -19.47 7.51
C ASP A 250 -23.33 -19.48 6.47
N TYR A 251 -23.16 -18.74 5.36
CA TYR A 251 -24.12 -18.75 4.26
C TYR A 251 -24.27 -20.11 3.60
N ILE A 252 -23.17 -20.84 3.39
CA ILE A 252 -23.18 -22.20 2.82
C ILE A 252 -23.79 -23.18 3.84
N HIS A 253 -23.29 -23.19 5.08
CA HIS A 253 -23.62 -24.20 6.07
C HIS A 253 -25.04 -24.01 6.64
N GLU A 254 -25.36 -22.79 7.10
CA GLU A 254 -26.61 -22.51 7.81
C GLU A 254 -27.77 -22.25 6.83
N LYS A 255 -27.51 -21.49 5.74
CA LYS A 255 -28.56 -21.04 4.82
C LYS A 255 -28.68 -21.89 3.55
N LYS A 256 -27.86 -22.95 3.42
CA LYS A 256 -27.78 -23.78 2.19
C LYS A 256 -27.60 -22.92 0.93
N GLY A 257 -26.80 -21.85 1.07
CA GLY A 257 -26.62 -20.85 0.03
C GLY A 257 -25.91 -21.40 -1.20
N ILE A 258 -26.23 -20.86 -2.36
CA ILE A 258 -25.69 -21.25 -3.66
C ILE A 258 -24.84 -20.14 -4.26
N PHE A 259 -23.81 -20.50 -5.01
CA PHE A 259 -22.97 -19.58 -5.78
C PHE A 259 -23.15 -19.84 -7.27
N PRO A 260 -23.89 -18.97 -8.00
CA PRO A 260 -24.21 -19.21 -9.43
C PRO A 260 -23.05 -18.87 -10.37
N THR A 261 -21.93 -18.33 -9.83
CA THR A 261 -20.76 -17.91 -10.62
C THR A 261 -19.62 -18.91 -10.51
N SER A 262 -18.92 -19.16 -11.61
CA SER A 262 -17.79 -20.10 -11.67
C SER A 262 -16.56 -19.61 -10.89
N ILE A 263 -15.77 -20.56 -10.39
CA ILE A 263 -14.39 -20.30 -10.00
C ILE A 263 -13.56 -20.23 -11.28
N VAL A 264 -12.77 -19.18 -11.45
CA VAL A 264 -11.91 -19.00 -12.64
C VAL A 264 -10.48 -19.32 -12.24
N ILE A 265 -9.86 -20.28 -12.92
CA ILE A 265 -8.48 -20.73 -12.65
C ILE A 265 -7.65 -20.76 -13.94
N ASN A 266 -6.33 -20.69 -13.77
CA ASN A 266 -5.37 -21.07 -14.80
C ASN A 266 -4.65 -22.33 -14.36
N ILE A 267 -4.60 -23.37 -15.18
CA ILE A 267 -3.87 -24.60 -14.94
C ILE A 267 -2.52 -24.50 -15.62
N GLU A 268 -1.44 -24.60 -14.82
CA GLU A 268 -0.07 -24.58 -15.31
C GLU A 268 0.48 -25.99 -15.45
N THR A 269 0.96 -26.29 -16.63
CA THR A 269 1.50 -27.61 -16.97
C THR A 269 2.63 -27.50 -17.99
N ASN A 270 3.62 -28.41 -17.89
CA ASN A 270 4.72 -28.49 -18.85
C ASN A 270 4.34 -29.25 -20.14
N ARG A 271 3.16 -29.82 -20.20
CA ARG A 271 2.62 -30.54 -21.37
C ARG A 271 1.15 -30.16 -21.50
N PRO A 272 0.60 -30.12 -22.73
CA PRO A 272 -0.82 -29.87 -22.93
C PRO A 272 -1.70 -30.77 -22.06
N LEU A 273 -2.78 -30.21 -21.53
CA LEU A 273 -3.75 -30.96 -20.74
C LEU A 273 -4.35 -32.10 -21.59
N ARG A 274 -4.31 -33.31 -21.03
CA ARG A 274 -4.96 -34.45 -21.70
C ARG A 274 -6.47 -34.24 -21.64
N PHE A 275 -7.10 -34.25 -22.84
CA PHE A 275 -8.51 -34.15 -23.00
C PHE A 275 -8.97 -35.20 -24.03
N ASP A 276 -9.75 -36.17 -23.58
CA ASP A 276 -10.29 -37.23 -24.44
C ASP A 276 -11.72 -36.85 -24.88
N PRO A 277 -11.94 -36.43 -26.15
CA PRO A 277 -13.23 -35.99 -26.63
C PRO A 277 -14.23 -37.17 -26.72
N ALA A 278 -15.50 -36.91 -26.35
CA ALA A 278 -16.59 -37.86 -26.56
C ALA A 278 -17.04 -37.77 -28.04
N ALA A 279 -16.87 -38.84 -28.79
CA ALA A 279 -17.02 -38.88 -30.25
C ALA A 279 -18.41 -38.45 -30.76
N GLU A 280 -19.46 -38.60 -29.97
CA GLU A 280 -20.87 -38.31 -30.38
C GLU A 280 -21.32 -36.88 -30.05
N MET A 281 -20.51 -36.07 -29.36
CA MET A 281 -20.91 -34.75 -28.87
C MET A 281 -19.97 -33.61 -29.30
N ALA A 282 -19.32 -33.76 -30.44
CA ALA A 282 -18.42 -32.73 -30.96
C ALA A 282 -19.25 -31.68 -31.75
N GLY A 283 -19.45 -30.51 -31.13
CA GLY A 283 -19.96 -29.31 -31.83
C GLY A 283 -18.86 -28.59 -32.61
N LYS A 284 -19.25 -27.66 -33.47
CA LYS A 284 -18.25 -26.84 -34.22
C LYS A 284 -17.28 -26.04 -33.34
N ASN A 285 -17.74 -25.51 -32.20
CA ASN A 285 -17.01 -24.56 -31.38
C ASN A 285 -16.82 -25.03 -29.93
N ALA A 286 -17.47 -26.11 -29.52
CA ALA A 286 -17.36 -26.68 -28.19
C ALA A 286 -17.37 -28.21 -28.27
N VAL A 287 -16.50 -28.87 -27.51
CA VAL A 287 -16.33 -30.31 -27.49
C VAL A 287 -16.55 -30.84 -26.08
N LEU A 288 -17.44 -31.76 -25.85
CA LEU A 288 -17.58 -32.47 -24.59
C LEU A 288 -16.56 -33.63 -24.55
N GLY A 289 -16.06 -33.91 -23.36
CA GLY A 289 -15.10 -35.01 -23.19
C GLY A 289 -14.64 -35.15 -21.73
N THR A 290 -13.56 -35.89 -21.56
CA THR A 290 -12.93 -36.15 -20.26
C THR A 290 -11.64 -35.36 -20.16
N LEU A 291 -11.54 -34.48 -19.16
CA LEU A 291 -10.35 -33.72 -18.84
C LEU A 291 -9.59 -34.38 -17.70
N TYR A 292 -8.29 -34.54 -17.88
CA TYR A 292 -7.38 -35.07 -16.85
C TYR A 292 -6.61 -33.93 -16.23
N ILE A 293 -7.02 -33.52 -15.02
CA ILE A 293 -6.37 -32.43 -14.28
C ILE A 293 -5.12 -32.98 -13.59
N PRO A 294 -3.95 -32.30 -13.68
CA PRO A 294 -2.77 -32.73 -12.99
C PRO A 294 -2.97 -32.77 -11.48
N ASN A 295 -2.63 -33.90 -10.85
CA ASN A 295 -2.78 -34.14 -9.41
C ASN A 295 -1.59 -33.59 -8.59
N LYS A 296 -1.11 -32.40 -8.89
CA LYS A 296 0.08 -31.81 -8.27
C LYS A 296 -0.26 -30.59 -7.44
N PHE A 297 0.47 -30.39 -6.36
CA PHE A 297 0.39 -29.15 -5.59
C PHE A 297 0.74 -27.93 -6.44
N LYS A 298 0.02 -26.84 -6.25
CA LYS A 298 0.22 -25.54 -6.94
C LYS A 298 0.01 -25.59 -8.45
N THR A 299 -0.91 -26.42 -8.92
CA THR A 299 -1.21 -26.54 -10.35
C THR A 299 -2.25 -25.54 -10.85
N ALA A 300 -3.26 -25.22 -10.04
CA ALA A 300 -4.39 -24.39 -10.42
C ALA A 300 -4.29 -23.01 -9.77
N TRP A 301 -3.97 -22.01 -10.56
CA TRP A 301 -3.90 -20.61 -10.11
C TRP A 301 -5.28 -19.99 -10.15
N ILE A 302 -5.77 -19.50 -9.00
CA ILE A 302 -7.09 -18.86 -8.93
C ILE A 302 -6.99 -17.46 -9.49
N ILE A 303 -7.78 -17.15 -10.53
CA ILE A 303 -7.95 -15.79 -11.07
C ILE A 303 -9.11 -15.09 -10.37
N ASP A 304 -10.27 -15.78 -10.25
CA ASP A 304 -11.43 -15.28 -9.49
C ASP A 304 -12.10 -16.38 -8.69
N GLY A 305 -12.81 -16.00 -7.64
CA GLY A 305 -13.60 -16.91 -6.80
C GLY A 305 -12.87 -17.41 -5.55
N GLN A 306 -11.70 -16.89 -5.19
CA GLN A 306 -10.94 -17.29 -4.00
C GLN A 306 -11.81 -17.30 -2.72
N HIS A 307 -12.62 -16.27 -2.47
CA HIS A 307 -13.46 -16.20 -1.28
C HIS A 307 -14.51 -17.31 -1.24
N ARG A 308 -15.07 -17.67 -2.41
CA ARG A 308 -16.07 -18.73 -2.54
C ARG A 308 -15.43 -20.10 -2.28
N LEU A 309 -14.29 -20.39 -2.89
CA LEU A 309 -13.59 -21.65 -2.72
C LEU A 309 -13.09 -21.83 -1.27
N PHE A 310 -12.40 -20.82 -0.71
CA PHE A 310 -11.82 -20.93 0.63
C PHE A 310 -12.87 -20.91 1.75
N ALA A 311 -14.10 -20.46 1.50
CA ALA A 311 -15.19 -20.58 2.45
C ALA A 311 -15.58 -22.04 2.75
N TYR A 312 -15.27 -22.97 1.86
CA TYR A 312 -15.50 -24.41 2.05
C TYR A 312 -14.43 -25.11 2.89
N SER A 313 -13.29 -24.49 3.16
CA SER A 313 -12.12 -25.19 3.70
C SER A 313 -12.29 -25.81 5.10
N ASP A 314 -13.22 -25.33 5.90
CA ASP A 314 -13.47 -25.74 7.29
C ASP A 314 -14.88 -26.32 7.53
N ILE A 315 -15.64 -26.58 6.46
CA ILE A 315 -17.01 -27.08 6.56
C ILE A 315 -17.19 -28.42 5.82
N GLY A 316 -18.10 -29.26 6.32
CA GLY A 316 -18.33 -30.61 5.78
C GLY A 316 -18.79 -30.63 4.33
N GLU A 317 -19.45 -29.58 3.89
CA GLU A 317 -19.93 -29.38 2.52
C GLU A 317 -18.81 -29.36 1.48
N ALA A 318 -17.55 -29.17 1.88
CA ALA A 318 -16.39 -29.27 0.99
C ALA A 318 -16.31 -30.61 0.23
N LYS A 319 -16.80 -31.69 0.85
CA LYS A 319 -16.78 -33.06 0.29
C LYS A 319 -18.02 -33.42 -0.53
N THR A 320 -19.12 -32.70 -0.34
CA THR A 320 -20.44 -33.05 -0.92
C THR A 320 -20.97 -32.03 -1.91
N ALA A 321 -20.50 -30.80 -1.82
CA ALA A 321 -20.83 -29.76 -2.79
C ALA A 321 -19.99 -29.88 -4.06
N THR A 322 -20.49 -29.31 -5.16
CA THR A 322 -19.72 -29.10 -6.39
C THR A 322 -19.75 -27.65 -6.78
N LEU A 323 -18.62 -27.13 -7.27
CA LEU A 323 -18.47 -25.77 -7.76
C LEU A 323 -18.26 -25.79 -9.29
N PRO A 324 -18.92 -24.88 -10.03
CA PRO A 324 -18.61 -24.69 -11.44
C PRO A 324 -17.24 -24.02 -11.56
N VAL A 325 -16.42 -24.55 -12.48
CA VAL A 325 -15.05 -24.10 -12.73
C VAL A 325 -14.88 -23.76 -14.20
N ILE A 326 -14.25 -22.62 -14.48
CA ILE A 326 -13.70 -22.29 -15.79
C ILE A 326 -12.16 -22.29 -15.64
N ALA A 327 -11.52 -23.19 -16.37
CA ALA A 327 -10.08 -23.34 -16.35
C ALA A 327 -9.47 -22.93 -17.69
N PHE A 328 -8.51 -22.05 -17.65
CA PHE A 328 -7.62 -21.77 -18.76
C PHE A 328 -6.37 -22.64 -18.64
N GLU A 329 -5.65 -22.79 -19.75
CA GLU A 329 -4.43 -23.58 -19.81
C GLU A 329 -3.25 -22.70 -20.17
N ASN A 330 -2.25 -22.65 -19.29
CA ASN A 330 -0.99 -21.94 -19.49
C ASN A 330 -1.15 -20.48 -19.97
N LEU A 331 -2.10 -19.75 -19.37
CA LEU A 331 -2.21 -18.30 -19.63
C LEU A 331 -0.91 -17.59 -19.19
N GLU A 332 -0.46 -16.67 -20.01
CA GLU A 332 0.64 -15.78 -19.65
C GLU A 332 0.28 -14.97 -18.40
N PRO A 333 1.26 -14.70 -17.51
CA PRO A 333 1.02 -14.02 -16.23
C PRO A 333 0.37 -12.64 -16.34
N ASP A 334 0.69 -11.89 -17.40
CA ASP A 334 0.11 -10.58 -17.70
C ASP A 334 -1.38 -10.69 -18.07
N ILE A 335 -1.76 -11.70 -18.87
CA ILE A 335 -3.14 -11.99 -19.22
C ILE A 335 -3.94 -12.42 -17.98
N GLN A 336 -3.35 -13.25 -17.10
CA GLN A 336 -3.97 -13.62 -15.83
C GLN A 336 -4.25 -12.39 -14.97
N ALA A 337 -3.27 -11.49 -14.83
CA ALA A 337 -3.41 -10.26 -14.06
C ALA A 337 -4.43 -9.30 -14.68
N GLN A 338 -4.47 -9.18 -16.01
CA GLN A 338 -5.46 -8.37 -16.70
C GLN A 338 -6.88 -8.91 -16.47
N LEU A 339 -7.12 -10.23 -16.65
CA LEU A 339 -8.40 -10.85 -16.36
C LEU A 339 -8.86 -10.62 -14.92
N PHE A 340 -7.93 -10.69 -13.95
CA PHE A 340 -8.25 -10.38 -12.56
C PHE A 340 -8.74 -8.92 -12.41
N VAL A 341 -8.07 -7.97 -13.05
CA VAL A 341 -8.45 -6.54 -12.99
C VAL A 341 -9.82 -6.34 -13.65
N ASP A 342 -10.06 -6.93 -14.81
CA ASP A 342 -11.29 -6.76 -15.58
C ASP A 342 -12.50 -7.34 -14.83
N ILE A 343 -12.39 -8.57 -14.29
CA ILE A 343 -13.47 -9.23 -13.54
C ILE A 343 -13.79 -8.45 -12.24
N ASN A 344 -12.77 -7.92 -11.56
CA ASN A 344 -12.95 -7.23 -10.26
C ASN A 344 -13.15 -5.72 -10.40
N GLY A 345 -12.76 -5.12 -11.52
CA GLY A 345 -12.79 -3.67 -11.73
C GLY A 345 -14.21 -3.09 -11.78
N GLU A 346 -15.17 -3.85 -12.24
CA GLU A 346 -16.58 -3.44 -12.30
C GLU A 346 -17.34 -3.63 -10.97
N GLN A 347 -16.91 -4.57 -10.12
CA GLN A 347 -17.62 -4.90 -8.88
C GLN A 347 -17.18 -4.09 -7.65
N VAL A 348 -15.90 -3.79 -7.51
CA VAL A 348 -15.32 -2.96 -6.42
C VAL A 348 -14.09 -2.25 -6.95
N LYS A 349 -14.01 -0.92 -6.80
CA LYS A 349 -12.80 -0.16 -7.20
C LYS A 349 -11.53 -0.83 -6.67
N VAL A 350 -10.74 -1.36 -7.58
CA VAL A 350 -9.42 -1.91 -7.26
C VAL A 350 -8.57 -0.80 -6.64
N PRO A 351 -7.97 -0.98 -5.45
CA PRO A 351 -7.16 0.07 -4.84
C PRO A 351 -5.99 0.47 -5.73
N LYS A 352 -5.71 1.78 -5.77
CA LYS A 352 -4.61 2.33 -6.58
C LYS A 352 -3.26 1.68 -6.32
N ASN A 353 -2.98 1.25 -5.09
CA ASN A 353 -1.73 0.54 -4.77
C ASN A 353 -1.62 -0.78 -5.52
N LEU A 354 -2.71 -1.55 -5.60
CA LEU A 354 -2.73 -2.81 -6.36
C LEU A 354 -2.60 -2.57 -7.87
N LEU A 355 -3.33 -1.58 -8.41
CA LEU A 355 -3.20 -1.21 -9.82
C LEU A 355 -1.77 -0.79 -10.15
N ASN A 356 -1.15 0.05 -9.32
CA ASN A 356 0.25 0.45 -9.52
C ASN A 356 1.21 -0.75 -9.45
N ASP A 357 0.96 -1.69 -8.54
CA ASP A 357 1.78 -2.90 -8.44
C ASP A 357 1.67 -3.77 -9.71
N LEU A 358 0.47 -3.92 -10.23
CA LEU A 358 0.20 -4.70 -11.45
C LEU A 358 0.71 -4.03 -12.72
N TRP A 359 0.66 -2.71 -12.82
CA TRP A 359 1.16 -2.00 -14.01
C TRP A 359 2.62 -2.28 -14.31
N ALA A 360 3.46 -2.48 -13.30
CA ALA A 360 4.85 -2.87 -13.48
C ALA A 360 5.00 -4.16 -14.30
N THR A 361 4.02 -5.03 -14.25
CA THR A 361 4.00 -6.33 -14.91
C THR A 361 3.24 -6.29 -16.25
N ILE A 362 2.01 -5.80 -16.21
CA ILE A 362 1.09 -5.85 -17.36
C ILE A 362 1.58 -4.96 -18.52
N HIS A 363 2.16 -3.83 -18.21
CA HIS A 363 2.46 -2.80 -19.22
C HIS A 363 3.96 -2.58 -19.50
N TRP A 364 4.84 -3.48 -19.04
CA TRP A 364 6.27 -3.35 -19.31
C TRP A 364 6.59 -3.43 -20.79
N GLY A 365 5.95 -4.36 -21.51
CA GLY A 365 6.07 -4.54 -22.95
C GLY A 365 5.01 -3.82 -23.79
N SER A 366 4.22 -2.91 -23.20
CA SER A 366 3.16 -2.20 -23.93
C SER A 366 3.73 -1.24 -24.96
N ASP A 367 3.08 -1.12 -26.12
CA ASP A 367 3.39 -0.10 -27.14
C ASP A 367 2.86 1.29 -26.76
N ASN A 368 2.08 1.40 -25.68
CA ASN A 368 1.51 2.65 -25.20
C ASN A 368 2.50 3.37 -24.26
N PRO A 369 3.04 4.55 -24.62
CA PRO A 369 4.00 5.29 -23.81
C PRO A 369 3.54 5.65 -22.40
N ASP A 370 2.24 5.91 -22.18
CA ASP A 370 1.70 6.21 -20.85
C ASP A 370 1.72 4.97 -19.95
N GLU A 371 1.41 3.81 -20.52
CA GLU A 371 1.46 2.52 -19.84
C GLU A 371 2.89 2.11 -19.54
N GLN A 372 3.82 2.29 -20.46
CA GLN A 372 5.26 2.06 -20.23
C GLN A 372 5.80 2.91 -19.07
N LEU A 373 5.49 4.21 -19.02
CA LEU A 373 5.93 5.09 -17.94
C LEU A 373 5.28 4.72 -16.58
N LYS A 374 4.03 4.28 -16.59
CA LYS A 374 3.38 3.76 -15.38
C LYS A 374 4.06 2.48 -14.89
N ALA A 375 4.36 1.56 -15.81
CA ALA A 375 5.07 0.32 -15.51
C ALA A 375 6.46 0.61 -14.94
N LEU A 376 7.24 1.45 -15.62
CA LEU A 376 8.58 1.85 -15.19
C LEU A 376 8.56 2.50 -13.79
N THR A 377 7.63 3.42 -13.56
CA THR A 377 7.52 4.08 -12.25
C THR A 377 7.17 3.10 -11.13
N SER A 378 6.23 2.20 -11.39
CA SER A 378 5.82 1.20 -10.40
C SER A 378 6.93 0.21 -10.10
N ARG A 379 7.65 -0.25 -11.12
CA ARG A 379 8.80 -1.14 -10.96
C ARG A 379 9.93 -0.44 -10.20
N LEU A 380 10.21 0.82 -10.50
CA LEU A 380 11.19 1.62 -9.76
C LEU A 380 10.88 1.67 -8.26
N VAL A 381 9.62 1.95 -7.88
CA VAL A 381 9.25 2.01 -6.45
C VAL A 381 9.33 0.64 -5.79
N LYS A 382 9.03 -0.44 -6.51
CA LYS A 382 9.21 -1.82 -6.00
C LYS A 382 10.68 -2.13 -5.76
N GLU A 383 11.53 -1.86 -6.75
CA GLU A 383 12.97 -2.08 -6.65
C GLU A 383 13.59 -1.24 -5.51
N LEU A 384 13.16 0.00 -5.32
CA LEU A 384 13.59 0.82 -4.19
C LEU A 384 13.23 0.19 -2.83
N ASN A 385 12.13 -0.57 -2.76
CA ASN A 385 11.75 -1.29 -1.54
C ASN A 385 12.50 -2.61 -1.34
N GLU A 386 13.07 -3.20 -2.40
CA GLU A 386 13.68 -4.54 -2.38
C GLU A 386 15.20 -4.50 -2.50
N HIS A 387 15.74 -3.51 -3.20
CA HIS A 387 17.17 -3.42 -3.51
C HIS A 387 18.02 -3.25 -2.24
N ARG A 388 19.08 -4.07 -2.12
CA ARG A 388 19.93 -4.16 -0.90
C ARG A 388 20.60 -2.84 -0.52
N THR A 389 20.93 -1.98 -1.49
CA THR A 389 21.57 -0.69 -1.25
C THR A 389 20.59 0.47 -1.09
N SER A 390 19.30 0.21 -1.23
CA SER A 390 18.28 1.24 -1.10
C SER A 390 17.98 1.54 0.37
N PRO A 391 18.02 2.81 0.80
CA PRO A 391 17.60 3.18 2.14
C PRO A 391 16.09 3.08 2.34
N LEU A 392 15.32 2.89 1.26
CA LEU A 392 13.87 2.67 1.30
C LEU A 392 13.50 1.19 1.42
N ARG A 393 14.48 0.29 1.54
CA ARG A 393 14.25 -1.14 1.70
C ARG A 393 13.35 -1.42 2.89
N ASP A 394 12.30 -2.23 2.67
CA ASP A 394 11.29 -2.63 3.65
C ASP A 394 10.51 -1.47 4.31
N ARG A 395 10.55 -0.26 3.73
CA ARG A 395 9.85 0.93 4.23
C ARG A 395 8.59 1.28 3.47
N ILE A 396 8.41 0.68 2.28
CA ILE A 396 7.28 0.96 1.39
C ILE A 396 6.19 -0.11 1.55
N ILE A 397 4.97 0.33 1.75
CA ILE A 397 3.78 -0.52 1.80
C ILE A 397 3.35 -0.80 0.36
N ILE A 398 3.68 -1.98 -0.14
CA ILE A 398 3.30 -2.42 -1.47
C ILE A 398 1.99 -3.20 -1.40
N ASN A 399 1.81 -4.05 -0.38
CA ASN A 399 0.65 -4.92 -0.24
C ASN A 399 -0.60 -4.17 0.24
N ILE A 400 -1.76 -4.59 -0.26
CA ILE A 400 -3.06 -4.14 0.24
C ILE A 400 -3.33 -4.82 1.57
N GLY A 401 -3.44 -4.01 2.62
CA GLY A 401 -3.64 -4.52 3.98
C GLY A 401 -2.35 -4.67 4.79
N GLY A 402 -1.20 -4.38 4.20
CA GLY A 402 0.06 -4.27 4.95
C GLY A 402 -0.10 -3.32 6.13
N LYS A 403 0.25 -3.78 7.33
CA LYS A 403 0.15 -2.96 8.54
C LYS A 403 1.14 -1.81 8.45
N ARG A 404 0.65 -0.60 8.66
CA ARG A 404 1.53 0.55 8.88
C ARG A 404 2.26 0.37 10.20
N THR A 405 3.58 0.43 10.14
CA THR A 405 4.44 0.54 11.31
C THR A 405 5.11 1.91 11.32
N LYS A 406 5.86 2.23 12.37
CA LYS A 406 6.64 3.49 12.40
C LYS A 406 7.65 3.55 11.26
N THR A 407 8.27 2.44 10.91
CA THR A 407 9.29 2.34 9.87
C THR A 407 8.73 2.02 8.49
N LYS A 408 7.71 1.15 8.37
CA LYS A 408 7.03 0.81 7.11
C LYS A 408 5.76 1.65 6.97
N ASN A 409 5.91 2.89 6.54
CA ASN A 409 4.82 3.88 6.53
C ASN A 409 4.63 4.62 5.20
N ILE A 410 5.51 4.39 4.23
CA ILE A 410 5.49 4.99 2.90
C ILE A 410 4.56 4.17 2.00
N THR A 411 3.73 4.82 1.19
CA THR A 411 2.85 4.12 0.25
C THR A 411 3.44 4.13 -1.16
N LEU A 412 3.34 2.99 -1.85
CA LEU A 412 3.75 2.89 -3.26
C LEU A 412 3.10 3.98 -4.11
N THR A 413 1.79 4.22 -3.94
CA THR A 413 1.04 5.23 -4.69
C THR A 413 1.61 6.64 -4.47
N ALA A 414 1.95 7.03 -3.24
CA ALA A 414 2.46 8.37 -2.96
C ALA A 414 3.79 8.65 -3.69
N LEU A 415 4.71 7.68 -3.66
CA LEU A 415 5.99 7.80 -4.36
C LEU A 415 5.81 7.76 -5.89
N ALA A 416 5.05 6.79 -6.39
CA ALA A 416 4.82 6.63 -7.83
C ALA A 416 4.11 7.87 -8.43
N ASP A 417 3.09 8.40 -7.75
CA ASP A 417 2.39 9.59 -8.21
C ASP A 417 3.30 10.83 -8.21
N GLU A 418 4.18 11.00 -7.21
CA GLU A 418 5.09 12.14 -7.17
C GLU A 418 6.17 12.04 -8.26
N ILE A 419 6.77 10.87 -8.46
CA ILE A 419 7.76 10.63 -9.54
C ILE A 419 7.14 10.96 -10.90
N ARG A 420 5.89 10.54 -11.16
CA ARG A 420 5.18 10.84 -12.40
C ARG A 420 4.82 12.33 -12.53
N LYS A 421 4.25 12.93 -11.49
CA LYS A 421 3.89 14.36 -11.50
C LYS A 421 5.09 15.26 -11.75
N ARG A 422 6.24 14.91 -11.21
CA ARG A 422 7.49 15.66 -11.46
C ARG A 422 8.18 15.26 -12.74
N GLN A 423 7.64 14.31 -13.49
CA GLN A 423 8.22 13.81 -14.74
C GLN A 423 9.70 13.41 -14.61
N LEU A 424 10.11 12.86 -13.46
CA LEU A 424 11.49 12.45 -13.22
C LEU A 424 11.96 11.43 -14.27
N LEU A 425 11.07 10.49 -14.63
CA LEU A 425 11.32 9.49 -15.68
C LEU A 425 10.84 9.97 -17.06
N GLY A 426 9.97 10.97 -17.12
CA GLY A 426 9.45 11.52 -18.36
C GLY A 426 7.93 11.75 -18.32
N GLY A 427 7.43 12.19 -19.45
CA GLY A 427 6.02 12.43 -19.73
C GLY A 427 5.63 11.89 -21.10
N VAL A 428 4.35 12.02 -21.45
CA VAL A 428 3.85 11.66 -22.78
C VAL A 428 3.52 12.93 -23.56
N SER A 429 3.97 13.01 -24.81
CA SER A 429 3.68 14.17 -25.66
C SER A 429 2.20 14.30 -25.93
N SER A 430 1.69 15.54 -26.02
CA SER A 430 0.30 15.85 -26.39
C SER A 430 0.03 15.75 -27.90
N ARG A 431 1.02 15.40 -28.72
CA ARG A 431 0.89 15.27 -30.18
C ARG A 431 0.11 14.01 -30.56
N LYS A 432 -0.41 13.95 -31.81
CA LYS A 432 -1.15 12.78 -32.34
C LYS A 432 -0.35 11.48 -32.19
N ALA A 433 0.96 11.48 -32.45
CA ALA A 433 1.84 10.37 -32.12
C ALA A 433 2.29 10.55 -30.66
N LYS A 434 1.71 9.76 -29.75
CA LYS A 434 2.15 9.72 -28.36
C LYS A 434 3.52 9.09 -28.27
N ILE A 435 4.50 9.85 -27.82
CA ILE A 435 5.88 9.40 -27.58
C ILE A 435 6.29 9.78 -26.16
N ILE A 436 7.22 9.02 -25.58
CA ILE A 436 7.83 9.37 -24.31
C ILE A 436 8.69 10.63 -24.51
N THR A 437 8.40 11.66 -23.73
CA THR A 437 9.29 12.81 -23.56
C THR A 437 10.21 12.49 -22.40
N PRO A 438 11.52 12.28 -22.62
CA PRO A 438 12.45 11.85 -21.58
C PRO A 438 12.56 12.86 -20.44
N GLY A 439 12.42 12.39 -19.21
CA GLY A 439 12.67 13.17 -17.99
C GLY A 439 14.15 13.25 -17.63
N SER A 440 14.46 13.91 -16.51
CA SER A 440 15.85 14.15 -16.08
C SER A 440 16.62 12.86 -15.73
N LEU A 441 15.93 11.79 -15.34
CA LEU A 441 16.53 10.47 -15.04
C LEU A 441 16.46 9.49 -16.21
N PHE A 442 15.69 9.79 -17.27
CA PHE A 442 15.52 8.92 -18.41
C PHE A 442 16.80 8.88 -19.26
N VAL A 443 17.20 7.67 -19.62
CA VAL A 443 18.31 7.40 -20.56
C VAL A 443 17.79 6.57 -21.74
N ASP A 444 18.61 5.81 -22.40
CA ASP A 444 18.34 5.22 -23.71
C ASP A 444 17.08 4.32 -23.77
N ASP A 445 16.85 3.51 -22.73
CA ASP A 445 15.77 2.53 -22.66
C ASP A 445 15.18 2.41 -21.24
N LEU A 446 14.12 1.60 -21.08
CA LEU A 446 13.43 1.45 -19.80
C LEU A 446 14.29 0.75 -18.74
N ASP A 447 15.05 -0.29 -19.10
CA ASP A 447 15.87 -1.05 -18.16
C ASP A 447 17.08 -0.23 -17.68
N SER A 448 17.78 0.44 -18.59
CA SER A 448 18.88 1.37 -18.26
C SER A 448 18.38 2.54 -17.40
N THR A 449 17.18 3.07 -17.71
CA THR A 449 16.52 4.12 -16.92
C THR A 449 16.16 3.63 -15.52
N LEU A 450 15.68 2.40 -15.38
CA LEU A 450 15.37 1.78 -14.10
C LEU A 450 16.62 1.69 -13.20
N VAL A 451 17.69 1.07 -13.72
CA VAL A 451 18.96 0.88 -12.99
C VAL A 451 19.55 2.23 -12.55
N ARG A 452 19.59 3.20 -13.47
CA ARG A 452 20.06 4.56 -13.17
C ARG A 452 19.21 5.25 -12.11
N SER A 453 17.89 5.16 -12.20
CA SER A 453 16.98 5.80 -11.28
C SER A 453 17.06 5.22 -9.87
N ILE A 454 17.22 3.90 -9.74
CA ILE A 454 17.48 3.23 -8.46
C ILE A 454 18.77 3.79 -7.85
N ALA A 455 19.86 3.86 -8.61
CA ALA A 455 21.15 4.34 -8.12
C ALA A 455 21.09 5.80 -7.66
N ILE A 456 20.46 6.70 -8.44
CA ILE A 456 20.39 8.13 -8.12
C ILE A 456 19.45 8.39 -6.95
N ILE A 457 18.24 7.81 -6.92
CA ILE A 457 17.29 8.04 -5.84
C ILE A 457 17.80 7.44 -4.53
N SER A 458 18.38 6.23 -4.57
CA SER A 458 18.98 5.62 -3.38
C SER A 458 20.16 6.45 -2.86
N GLY A 459 21.07 6.86 -3.73
CA GLY A 459 22.22 7.69 -3.36
C GLY A 459 21.80 9.06 -2.83
N TYR A 460 20.77 9.67 -3.41
CA TYR A 460 20.22 10.93 -2.94
C TYR A 460 19.70 10.84 -1.49
N PHE A 461 18.95 9.79 -1.15
CA PHE A 461 18.48 9.60 0.21
C PHE A 461 19.58 9.13 1.16
N ASN A 462 20.53 8.31 0.69
CA ASN A 462 21.71 7.92 1.49
C ASN A 462 22.54 9.12 1.90
N ASN A 463 22.69 10.13 1.05
CA ASN A 463 23.40 11.36 1.39
C ASN A 463 22.86 12.04 2.66
N TYR A 464 21.54 12.06 2.88
CA TYR A 464 20.96 12.60 4.13
C TYR A 464 21.30 11.73 5.35
N ILE A 465 21.32 10.42 5.18
CA ILE A 465 21.51 9.45 6.26
C ILE A 465 22.98 9.35 6.67
N GLU A 466 23.88 9.39 5.70
CA GLU A 466 25.31 9.15 5.90
C GLU A 466 26.05 10.42 6.37
N ASN A 467 25.59 11.60 5.96
CA ASN A 467 26.27 12.85 6.26
C ASN A 467 25.69 13.60 7.48
N ASN A 468 24.66 13.07 8.15
CA ASN A 468 24.10 13.70 9.35
C ASN A 468 23.46 12.67 10.28
N GLU A 469 23.98 12.60 11.52
CA GLU A 469 23.55 11.62 12.53
C GLU A 469 22.10 11.85 13.00
N ASP A 470 21.65 13.11 13.12
CA ASP A 470 20.28 13.41 13.54
C ASP A 470 19.27 13.03 12.45
N LEU A 471 19.65 13.18 11.18
CA LEU A 471 18.82 12.70 10.06
C LEU A 471 18.82 11.17 9.97
N ARG A 472 19.91 10.50 10.29
CA ARG A 472 19.93 9.05 10.43
C ARG A 472 18.93 8.59 11.48
N ARG A 473 18.91 9.21 12.66
CA ARG A 473 17.93 8.93 13.72
C ARG A 473 16.50 9.20 13.27
N GLN A 474 16.24 10.34 12.62
CA GLN A 474 14.92 10.64 12.05
C GLN A 474 14.48 9.59 11.03
N TRP A 475 15.40 9.09 10.20
CA TRP A 475 15.14 8.03 9.23
C TRP A 475 14.75 6.71 9.90
N GLU A 476 15.46 6.33 10.95
CA GLU A 476 15.18 5.11 11.75
C GLU A 476 13.83 5.20 12.48
N ILE A 477 13.52 6.36 13.05
CA ILE A 477 12.23 6.63 13.70
C ILE A 477 11.05 6.53 12.72
N GLY A 478 11.26 6.91 11.46
CA GLY A 478 10.24 6.90 10.42
C GLY A 478 9.08 7.85 10.72
N SER A 479 7.86 7.33 10.90
CA SER A 479 6.67 8.14 11.26
C SER A 479 6.50 8.32 12.78
N GLY A 480 7.43 7.86 13.60
CA GLY A 480 7.42 8.08 15.06
C GLY A 480 7.58 9.57 15.42
N GLU A 481 7.56 9.88 16.70
CA GLU A 481 7.73 11.24 17.20
C GLU A 481 9.13 11.78 16.82
N GLY A 482 9.19 12.98 16.25
CA GLY A 482 10.43 13.59 15.76
C GLY A 482 10.87 13.15 14.34
N GLY A 483 10.29 12.09 13.77
CA GLY A 483 10.62 11.66 12.41
C GLY A 483 9.84 12.43 11.34
N TYR A 484 10.50 12.81 10.25
CA TYR A 484 9.88 13.50 9.12
C TYR A 484 10.38 12.99 7.76
N ILE A 485 11.72 12.91 7.58
CA ILE A 485 12.32 12.65 6.27
C ILE A 485 11.93 11.29 5.68
N CYS A 486 11.65 10.27 6.52
CA CYS A 486 11.19 8.96 6.09
C CYS A 486 9.67 8.79 6.32
N THR A 487 8.89 9.75 5.78
CA THR A 487 7.42 9.74 5.72
C THR A 487 6.97 10.09 4.31
N ASN A 488 5.69 9.85 3.97
CA ASN A 488 5.18 10.25 2.65
C ASN A 488 5.41 11.75 2.37
N SER A 489 5.10 12.63 3.34
CA SER A 489 5.26 14.08 3.17
C SER A 489 6.73 14.50 3.04
N GLY A 490 7.61 13.90 3.84
CA GLY A 490 9.04 14.16 3.78
C GLY A 490 9.64 13.73 2.43
N LEU A 491 9.39 12.49 2.01
CA LEU A 491 9.89 11.98 0.73
C LEU A 491 9.37 12.76 -0.46
N ILE A 492 8.09 13.15 -0.47
CA ILE A 492 7.50 13.97 -1.52
C ILE A 492 8.22 15.33 -1.60
N ALA A 493 8.44 16.00 -0.45
CA ALA A 493 9.15 17.27 -0.43
C ALA A 493 10.60 17.12 -0.93
N LEU A 494 11.31 16.08 -0.49
CA LEU A 494 12.69 15.79 -0.91
C LEU A 494 12.79 15.41 -2.40
N LEU A 495 11.82 14.67 -2.97
CA LEU A 495 11.79 14.38 -4.40
C LEU A 495 11.55 15.65 -5.25
N ARG A 496 10.77 16.61 -4.76
CA ARG A 496 10.60 17.93 -5.41
C ARG A 496 11.91 18.70 -5.43
N ILE A 497 12.67 18.63 -4.34
CA ILE A 497 13.99 19.26 -4.27
C ILE A 497 14.94 18.56 -5.23
N LEU A 498 14.95 17.23 -5.28
CA LEU A 498 15.75 16.49 -6.26
C LEU A 498 15.44 16.94 -7.70
N LYS A 499 14.14 17.02 -8.05
CA LYS A 499 13.74 17.50 -9.39
C LYS A 499 14.24 18.92 -9.66
N ALA A 500 14.09 19.84 -8.71
CA ALA A 500 14.56 21.21 -8.84
C ALA A 500 16.08 21.30 -9.02
N ILE A 501 16.83 20.46 -8.27
CA ILE A 501 18.30 20.35 -8.42
C ILE A 501 18.67 19.82 -9.81
N LEU A 502 18.03 18.76 -10.27
CA LEU A 502 18.30 18.19 -11.60
C LEU A 502 18.02 19.21 -12.72
N ASP A 503 16.90 19.94 -12.62
CA ASP A 503 16.57 21.00 -13.58
C ASP A 503 17.57 22.15 -13.56
N HIS A 504 18.03 22.53 -12.37
CA HIS A 504 19.05 23.56 -12.20
C HIS A 504 20.39 23.13 -12.84
N LEU A 505 20.83 21.91 -12.57
CA LEU A 505 22.05 21.35 -13.18
C LEU A 505 21.97 21.29 -14.71
N GLU A 506 20.81 20.93 -15.25
CA GLU A 506 20.60 20.79 -16.70
C GLU A 506 20.48 22.15 -17.40
N HIS A 507 19.71 23.10 -16.83
CA HIS A 507 19.34 24.33 -17.53
C HIS A 507 20.15 25.57 -17.10
N ILE A 508 20.62 25.62 -15.87
CA ILE A 508 21.38 26.77 -15.34
C ILE A 508 22.88 26.47 -15.36
N ASP A 509 23.31 25.33 -14.82
CA ASP A 509 24.71 24.88 -14.86
C ASP A 509 25.08 24.31 -16.25
N ASN A 510 24.08 24.15 -17.14
CA ASN A 510 24.24 23.69 -18.54
C ASN A 510 24.97 22.33 -18.67
N LEU A 511 24.68 21.40 -17.76
CA LEU A 511 25.32 20.09 -17.71
C LEU A 511 24.48 19.04 -18.45
N ASN A 512 25.13 18.19 -19.22
CA ASN A 512 24.46 17.03 -19.82
C ASN A 512 24.33 15.90 -18.80
N ILE A 513 23.38 16.06 -17.87
CA ILE A 513 23.18 15.12 -16.74
C ILE A 513 22.87 13.70 -17.21
N LYS A 514 22.26 13.51 -18.39
CA LYS A 514 21.89 12.19 -18.93
C LYS A 514 23.12 11.36 -19.34
N LYS A 515 24.21 11.98 -19.73
CA LYS A 515 25.47 11.31 -20.08
C LYS A 515 26.42 11.09 -18.90
N MET A 516 26.14 11.70 -17.75
CA MET A 516 26.95 11.54 -16.55
C MET A 516 26.77 10.17 -15.91
N LYS A 517 27.84 9.62 -15.35
CA LYS A 517 27.74 8.45 -14.45
C LYS A 517 26.95 8.80 -13.21
N SER A 518 26.21 7.84 -12.65
CA SER A 518 25.37 8.07 -11.46
C SER A 518 26.15 8.64 -10.27
N SER A 519 27.38 8.16 -10.03
CA SER A 519 28.25 8.67 -8.95
C SER A 519 28.67 10.13 -9.14
N GLU A 520 29.01 10.52 -10.36
CA GLU A 520 29.36 11.89 -10.71
C GLU A 520 28.14 12.83 -10.53
N LEU A 521 26.97 12.41 -11.03
CA LEU A 521 25.74 13.18 -10.87
C LEU A 521 25.37 13.35 -9.39
N LEU A 522 25.52 12.31 -8.56
CA LEU A 522 25.28 12.39 -7.13
C LEU A 522 26.20 13.40 -6.44
N THR A 523 27.46 13.49 -6.86
CA THR A 523 28.40 14.52 -6.36
C THR A 523 27.93 15.95 -6.71
N ARG A 524 27.40 16.14 -7.94
CA ARG A 524 26.80 17.43 -8.33
C ARG A 524 25.51 17.76 -7.58
N ILE A 525 24.68 16.77 -7.37
CA ILE A 525 23.43 16.90 -6.56
C ILE A 525 23.79 17.28 -5.13
N TRP A 526 24.81 16.66 -4.55
CA TRP A 526 25.21 16.90 -3.16
C TRP A 526 25.54 18.38 -2.88
N LYS A 527 26.19 19.06 -3.83
CA LYS A 527 26.47 20.49 -3.72
C LYS A 527 25.24 21.32 -3.30
N TYR A 528 24.09 21.02 -3.91
CA TYR A 528 22.83 21.73 -3.64
C TYR A 528 22.01 21.08 -2.52
N GLN A 529 22.21 19.79 -2.27
CA GLN A 529 21.53 19.04 -1.22
C GLN A 529 22.07 19.35 0.19
N GLU A 530 23.36 19.62 0.31
CA GLU A 530 24.06 19.83 1.58
C GLU A 530 23.38 20.90 2.47
N PRO A 531 22.98 22.10 1.99
CA PRO A 531 22.31 23.09 2.83
C PRO A 531 21.00 22.59 3.44
N VAL A 532 20.26 21.79 2.69
CA VAL A 532 19.02 21.17 3.18
C VAL A 532 19.31 20.13 4.24
N CYS A 533 20.35 19.33 4.04
CA CYS A 533 20.81 18.33 4.99
C CYS A 533 21.21 18.99 6.34
N GLN A 534 22.00 20.04 6.29
CA GLN A 534 22.44 20.80 7.48
C GLN A 534 21.25 21.43 8.21
N PHE A 535 20.34 22.06 7.48
CA PHE A 535 19.15 22.69 8.06
C PHE A 535 18.24 21.67 8.74
N LEU A 536 17.89 20.57 8.08
CA LEU A 536 17.02 19.54 8.64
C LEU A 536 17.65 18.83 9.84
N GLY A 537 18.99 18.63 9.83
CA GLY A 537 19.72 18.02 10.95
C GLY A 537 19.76 18.91 12.19
N SER A 538 19.77 20.23 12.01
CA SER A 538 19.77 21.22 13.12
C SER A 538 18.36 21.75 13.45
N ALA A 539 17.32 21.32 12.74
CA ALA A 539 15.97 21.84 12.89
C ALA A 539 15.38 21.49 14.27
N SER A 540 14.80 22.50 14.92
CA SER A 540 14.13 22.28 16.21
C SER A 540 12.92 21.35 16.07
N PRO A 541 12.54 20.61 17.12
CA PRO A 541 11.34 19.75 17.11
C PRO A 541 10.08 20.47 16.65
N LYS A 542 9.94 21.77 16.95
CA LYS A 542 8.83 22.62 16.52
C LYS A 542 8.78 22.78 14.99
N ILE A 543 9.94 22.94 14.35
CA ILE A 543 10.04 23.05 12.88
C ILE A 543 9.66 21.71 12.24
N ILE A 544 10.24 20.61 12.72
CA ILE A 544 9.93 19.26 12.23
C ILE A 544 8.43 18.95 12.38
N TYR A 545 7.83 19.28 13.54
CA TYR A 545 6.41 19.15 13.77
C TYR A 545 5.59 19.96 12.75
N SER A 546 5.95 21.22 12.50
CA SER A 546 5.26 22.07 11.52
C SER A 546 5.26 21.51 10.10
N TYR A 547 6.33 20.80 9.70
CA TYR A 547 6.38 20.12 8.40
C TYR A 547 5.49 18.87 8.36
N ARG A 548 5.39 18.14 9.46
CA ARG A 548 4.51 16.96 9.58
C ARG A 548 3.03 17.30 9.45
N GLU A 549 2.61 18.44 9.97
CA GLU A 549 1.22 18.92 9.94
C GLU A 549 0.78 19.42 8.54
N ARG A 550 1.71 19.64 7.63
CA ARG A 550 1.42 20.09 6.28
C ARG A 550 1.07 18.90 5.38
N HIS A 551 -0.18 18.87 4.95
CA HIS A 551 -0.71 17.81 4.11
C HIS A 551 -1.24 18.33 2.78
N GLY A 552 -1.41 17.42 1.82
CA GLY A 552 -1.90 17.74 0.48
C GLY A 552 -0.87 18.48 -0.39
N GLU A 553 -1.26 18.78 -1.62
CA GLU A 553 -0.36 19.32 -2.65
C GLU A 553 0.27 20.66 -2.25
N GLY A 554 -0.54 21.58 -1.72
CA GLY A 554 -0.06 22.89 -1.24
C GLY A 554 0.88 22.78 -0.05
N GLY A 555 0.59 21.87 0.90
CA GLY A 555 1.43 21.63 2.07
C GLY A 555 2.79 21.05 1.69
N PHE A 556 2.82 20.09 0.78
CA PHE A 556 4.07 19.49 0.28
C PHE A 556 4.92 20.51 -0.50
N SER A 557 4.28 21.36 -1.32
CA SER A 557 4.96 22.46 -2.03
C SER A 557 5.58 23.45 -1.05
N ALA A 558 4.83 23.87 -0.04
CA ALA A 558 5.33 24.80 0.97
C ALA A 558 6.52 24.22 1.76
N CYS A 559 6.51 22.91 2.10
CA CYS A 559 7.66 22.25 2.71
C CYS A 559 8.86 22.25 1.77
N ALA A 560 8.68 21.85 0.50
CA ALA A 560 9.75 21.82 -0.48
C ALA A 560 10.37 23.19 -0.70
N TYR A 561 9.57 24.23 -0.92
CA TYR A 561 10.08 25.61 -1.11
C TYR A 561 10.76 26.16 0.14
N SER A 562 10.23 25.86 1.34
CA SER A 562 10.90 26.24 2.59
C SER A 562 12.31 25.65 2.70
N LEU A 563 12.50 24.40 2.24
CA LEU A 563 13.80 23.74 2.21
C LEU A 563 14.69 24.27 1.05
N MET A 564 14.11 24.55 -0.12
CA MET A 564 14.80 25.15 -1.25
C MET A 564 15.34 26.56 -0.92
N ARG A 565 14.70 27.25 0.01
CA ARG A 565 15.20 28.54 0.52
C ARG A 565 16.60 28.39 1.15
N GLU A 566 16.91 27.28 1.78
CA GLU A 566 18.24 27.02 2.33
C GLU A 566 19.30 26.84 1.23
N ILE A 567 18.91 26.24 0.10
CA ILE A 567 19.77 26.18 -1.08
C ILE A 567 19.99 27.59 -1.65
N ASN A 568 18.94 28.37 -1.83
CA ASN A 568 19.00 29.72 -2.41
C ASN A 568 19.84 30.68 -1.54
N LYS A 569 19.83 30.55 -0.21
CA LYS A 569 20.70 31.33 0.68
C LYS A 569 22.19 31.15 0.37
N LYS A 570 22.61 29.93 -0.03
CA LYS A 570 24.00 29.60 -0.37
C LYS A 570 24.30 29.82 -1.86
N TYR A 571 23.30 29.59 -2.71
CA TYR A 571 23.41 29.65 -4.17
C TYR A 571 22.26 30.51 -4.71
N ASN A 572 22.47 31.82 -4.82
CA ASN A 572 21.45 32.82 -5.17
C ASN A 572 20.78 32.61 -6.53
N ASN A 573 21.46 31.90 -7.45
CA ASN A 573 20.93 31.53 -8.77
C ASN A 573 20.02 30.28 -8.74
N PHE A 574 19.83 29.64 -7.60
CA PHE A 574 18.89 28.54 -7.44
C PHE A 574 17.46 29.06 -7.27
N ASP A 575 16.75 29.19 -8.39
CA ASP A 575 15.42 29.78 -8.47
C ASP A 575 14.45 28.88 -9.26
N PRO A 576 13.97 27.78 -8.67
CA PRO A 576 13.04 26.87 -9.34
C PRO A 576 11.65 27.52 -9.54
N PRO A 577 10.88 27.04 -10.54
CA PRO A 577 9.56 27.59 -10.85
C PRO A 577 8.63 27.65 -9.63
N GLY A 578 8.01 28.80 -9.39
CA GLY A 578 7.10 29.03 -8.25
C GLY A 578 7.80 29.40 -6.94
N PHE A 579 9.13 29.40 -6.89
CA PHE A 579 9.87 29.70 -5.67
C PHE A 579 9.75 31.18 -5.26
N GLN A 580 9.86 32.11 -6.21
CA GLN A 580 9.71 33.55 -5.92
C GLN A 580 8.31 33.89 -5.40
N GLN A 581 7.25 33.31 -6.01
CA GLN A 581 5.89 33.50 -5.50
C GLN A 581 5.75 32.99 -4.07
N TYR A 582 6.41 31.85 -3.74
CA TYR A 582 6.43 31.35 -2.38
C TYR A 582 7.15 32.32 -1.42
N ILE A 583 8.32 32.86 -1.79
CA ILE A 583 9.06 33.83 -0.96
C ILE A 583 8.19 35.08 -0.70
N GLN A 584 7.56 35.64 -1.74
CA GLN A 584 6.65 36.77 -1.61
C GLN A 584 5.46 36.44 -0.68
N SER A 585 4.89 35.24 -0.80
CA SER A 585 3.78 34.81 0.07
C SER A 585 4.16 34.68 1.55
N GLN A 586 5.45 34.61 1.90
CA GLN A 586 5.93 34.57 3.28
C GLN A 586 6.04 35.98 3.91
N ASP A 587 5.97 37.02 3.12
CA ASP A 587 5.88 38.40 3.62
C ASP A 587 4.48 38.64 4.23
N LYS A 588 4.45 38.92 5.54
CA LYS A 588 3.20 39.10 6.30
C LYS A 588 2.86 40.58 6.53
N THR A 589 3.57 41.48 5.92
CA THR A 589 3.38 42.93 6.11
C THR A 589 1.92 43.37 5.81
N ASN A 590 1.29 42.74 4.81
CA ASN A 590 -0.06 43.02 4.38
C ASN A 590 -1.16 42.33 5.22
N ASN A 591 -0.82 41.36 6.06
CA ASN A 591 -1.82 40.56 6.79
C ASN A 591 -2.75 41.37 7.70
N PRO A 592 -2.30 42.35 8.50
CA PRO A 592 -3.19 43.16 9.34
C PRO A 592 -4.22 43.94 8.54
N HIS A 593 -3.82 44.55 7.40
CA HIS A 593 -4.72 45.28 6.51
C HIS A 593 -5.73 44.35 5.84
N ALA A 594 -5.26 43.23 5.32
CA ALA A 594 -6.12 42.20 4.71
C ALA A 594 -7.13 41.64 5.71
N TYR A 595 -6.71 41.39 6.96
CA TYR A 595 -7.61 40.94 8.03
C TYR A 595 -8.75 41.92 8.28
N ALA A 596 -8.42 43.20 8.41
CA ALA A 596 -9.45 44.28 8.60
C ALA A 596 -10.44 44.32 7.43
N MET A 597 -9.92 44.27 6.19
CA MET A 597 -10.77 44.30 4.98
C MET A 597 -11.67 43.08 4.88
N VAL A 598 -11.15 41.86 5.10
CA VAL A 598 -11.94 40.63 5.06
C VAL A 598 -13.03 40.65 6.14
N SER A 599 -12.71 41.11 7.37
CA SER A 599 -13.66 41.21 8.46
C SER A 599 -14.80 42.22 8.12
N ASP A 600 -14.46 43.34 7.50
CA ASP A 600 -15.45 44.33 7.07
C ASP A 600 -16.37 43.79 5.97
N ILE A 601 -15.80 43.11 4.97
CA ILE A 601 -16.55 42.45 3.88
C ILE A 601 -17.51 41.42 4.46
N GLU A 602 -17.01 40.52 5.34
CA GLU A 602 -17.81 39.45 5.94
C GLU A 602 -18.99 40.00 6.75
N LYS A 603 -18.77 41.03 7.58
CA LYS A 603 -19.82 41.72 8.36
C LYS A 603 -20.86 42.37 7.47
N LYS A 604 -20.45 43.03 6.39
CA LYS A 604 -21.37 43.71 5.47
C LYS A 604 -22.22 42.72 4.68
N ILE A 605 -21.60 41.65 4.17
CA ILE A 605 -22.32 40.55 3.51
C ILE A 605 -23.35 39.93 4.46
N MET A 606 -22.91 39.55 5.67
CA MET A 606 -23.75 38.94 6.69
C MET A 606 -25.00 39.83 6.95
N LYS A 607 -24.77 41.10 7.26
CA LYS A 607 -25.85 42.02 7.55
C LYS A 607 -26.82 42.14 6.38
N TYR A 608 -26.34 42.47 5.20
CA TYR A 608 -27.18 42.65 4.02
C TYR A 608 -27.97 41.39 3.63
N VAL A 609 -27.33 40.23 3.65
CA VAL A 609 -27.99 38.97 3.27
C VAL A 609 -29.07 38.62 4.27
N ILE A 610 -28.81 38.77 5.58
CA ILE A 610 -29.81 38.49 6.63
C ILE A 610 -30.99 39.47 6.47
N ASP A 611 -30.74 40.78 6.38
CA ASP A 611 -31.78 41.78 6.22
C ASP A 611 -32.68 41.45 5.01
N ARG A 612 -32.10 41.08 3.85
CA ARG A 612 -32.85 40.69 2.65
C ARG A 612 -33.62 39.37 2.78
N LEU A 613 -33.08 38.39 3.51
CA LEU A 613 -33.78 37.14 3.77
C LEU A 613 -34.95 37.33 4.77
N GLU A 614 -34.80 38.21 5.75
CA GLU A 614 -35.86 38.59 6.68
C GLU A 614 -37.00 39.31 5.95
N GLU A 615 -36.69 40.23 5.05
CA GLU A 615 -37.69 40.91 4.22
C GLU A 615 -38.47 39.94 3.32
N GLU A 616 -37.82 38.97 2.72
CA GLU A 616 -38.43 38.02 1.78
C GLU A 616 -39.19 36.87 2.48
N PHE A 617 -38.64 36.30 3.56
CA PHE A 617 -39.15 35.08 4.17
C PHE A 617 -39.84 35.24 5.53
N GLY A 618 -39.72 36.44 6.14
CA GLY A 618 -40.25 36.76 7.47
C GLY A 618 -39.16 37.08 8.49
N GLY A 619 -39.44 37.98 9.43
CA GLY A 619 -38.47 38.58 10.36
C GLY A 619 -38.08 37.66 11.53
N SER A 620 -38.70 36.49 11.70
CA SER A 620 -38.30 35.57 12.76
C SER A 620 -37.14 34.65 12.33
N LEU A 621 -36.21 34.36 13.23
CA LEU A 621 -35.09 33.46 12.96
C LEU A 621 -35.58 32.10 12.42
N SER A 622 -36.74 31.61 12.88
CA SER A 622 -37.30 30.34 12.42
C SER A 622 -37.76 30.40 10.94
N GLU A 623 -38.18 31.53 10.43
CA GLU A 623 -38.67 31.63 9.06
C GLU A 623 -37.55 31.79 8.03
N TRP A 624 -36.76 32.86 8.08
CA TRP A 624 -35.69 33.08 7.11
C TRP A 624 -34.58 32.02 7.21
N TRP A 625 -34.31 31.51 8.42
CA TRP A 625 -33.32 30.47 8.62
C TRP A 625 -33.68 29.14 7.90
N HIS A 626 -34.94 28.74 7.95
CA HIS A 626 -35.37 27.50 7.30
C HIS A 626 -35.60 27.64 5.82
N LYS A 627 -36.15 28.77 5.36
CA LYS A 627 -36.49 29.02 3.95
C LYS A 627 -35.28 29.52 3.16
N GLY A 628 -34.53 30.47 3.69
CA GLY A 628 -33.39 31.13 3.02
C GLY A 628 -32.07 30.37 3.07
N ILE A 629 -31.74 29.73 4.19
CA ILE A 629 -30.45 29.04 4.34
C ILE A 629 -30.50 27.58 3.81
N PRO A 630 -29.50 27.11 3.01
CA PRO A 630 -29.41 25.72 2.59
C PRO A 630 -29.30 24.75 3.77
N GLU A 631 -29.95 23.59 3.70
CA GLU A 631 -29.97 22.60 4.78
C GLU A 631 -28.58 22.18 5.25
N LYS A 632 -27.68 21.94 4.31
CA LYS A 632 -26.29 21.59 4.58
C LYS A 632 -25.56 22.66 5.42
N VAL A 633 -25.78 23.93 5.12
CA VAL A 633 -25.21 25.08 5.84
C VAL A 633 -25.80 25.16 7.24
N ARG A 634 -27.13 25.01 7.36
CA ARG A 634 -27.83 25.03 8.65
C ARG A 634 -27.33 23.92 9.59
N LYS A 635 -27.13 22.70 9.05
CA LYS A 635 -26.62 21.58 9.82
C LYS A 635 -25.21 21.86 10.35
N LYS A 636 -24.30 22.32 9.48
CA LYS A 636 -22.92 22.70 9.84
C LYS A 636 -22.89 23.79 10.92
N ALA A 637 -23.69 24.85 10.76
CA ALA A 637 -23.74 25.97 11.71
C ALA A 637 -24.28 25.51 13.07
N ARG A 638 -25.30 24.64 13.12
CA ARG A 638 -25.82 24.06 14.37
C ARG A 638 -24.80 23.21 15.08
N GLU A 639 -24.12 22.31 14.37
CA GLU A 639 -23.04 21.49 14.95
C GLU A 639 -21.94 22.35 15.59
N GLN A 640 -21.57 23.47 14.97
CA GLN A 640 -20.59 24.40 15.53
C GLN A 640 -21.13 25.17 16.74
N ALA A 641 -22.41 25.58 16.70
CA ALA A 641 -23.09 26.24 17.82
C ALA A 641 -23.16 25.30 19.04
N GLU A 642 -23.48 24.03 18.83
CA GLU A 642 -23.49 22.99 19.89
C GLU A 642 -22.10 22.82 20.52
N LEU A 643 -21.06 22.70 19.72
CA LEU A 643 -19.68 22.58 20.20
C LEU A 643 -19.21 23.77 21.05
N LYS A 644 -19.81 24.96 20.84
CA LYS A 644 -19.49 26.19 21.57
C LYS A 644 -20.48 26.53 22.68
N GLY A 645 -21.54 25.73 22.87
CA GLY A 645 -22.58 25.98 23.89
C GLY A 645 -23.54 27.13 23.56
N GLU A 646 -23.58 27.60 22.30
CA GLU A 646 -24.43 28.71 21.84
C GLU A 646 -25.62 28.20 21.00
N TYR A 647 -26.43 27.33 21.56
CA TYR A 647 -27.52 26.62 20.88
C TYR A 647 -28.57 27.51 20.20
N ASN A 648 -28.82 28.72 20.75
CA ASN A 648 -29.88 29.62 20.29
C ASN A 648 -29.43 30.58 19.16
N HIS A 649 -28.16 30.58 18.81
CA HIS A 649 -27.58 31.54 17.85
C HIS A 649 -26.72 30.84 16.78
N PRO A 650 -27.27 29.88 16.01
CA PRO A 650 -26.51 29.18 14.99
C PRO A 650 -26.06 30.10 13.84
N GLU A 651 -26.74 31.24 13.61
CA GLU A 651 -26.39 32.22 12.61
C GLU A 651 -24.99 32.86 12.82
N LYS A 652 -24.50 32.89 14.07
CA LYS A 652 -23.17 33.38 14.41
C LYS A 652 -22.04 32.51 13.89
N PHE A 653 -22.36 31.26 13.49
CA PHE A 653 -21.42 30.26 13.01
C PHE A 653 -21.45 30.08 11.48
N LEU A 654 -21.97 31.08 10.78
CA LEU A 654 -21.85 31.19 9.32
C LEU A 654 -20.53 31.85 8.97
N TYR A 655 -19.74 31.24 8.12
CA TYR A 655 -18.45 31.72 7.65
C TYR A 655 -18.56 32.24 6.22
N LEU A 656 -17.54 32.98 5.76
CA LEU A 656 -17.53 33.63 4.44
C LEU A 656 -17.90 32.67 3.29
N ILE A 657 -17.42 31.43 3.32
CA ILE A 657 -17.74 30.46 2.28
C ILE A 657 -19.21 29.99 2.33
N ASP A 658 -19.84 30.02 3.51
CA ASP A 658 -21.25 29.66 3.64
C ASP A 658 -22.16 30.70 2.98
N TRP A 659 -21.75 31.97 2.96
CA TRP A 659 -22.45 33.04 2.24
C TRP A 659 -22.47 32.79 0.73
N TRP A 660 -21.45 32.17 0.14
CA TRP A 660 -21.48 31.76 -1.25
C TRP A 660 -22.65 30.76 -1.51
N GLU A 661 -22.82 29.73 -0.68
CA GLU A 661 -23.91 28.75 -0.83
C GLU A 661 -25.28 29.39 -0.61
N ILE A 662 -25.40 30.34 0.33
CA ILE A 662 -26.64 31.04 0.66
C ILE A 662 -27.04 31.98 -0.51
N ILE A 663 -26.13 32.78 -1.01
CA ILE A 663 -26.36 33.68 -2.13
C ILE A 663 -26.65 32.90 -3.41
N TYR A 664 -25.95 31.78 -3.62
CA TYR A 664 -26.18 30.91 -4.77
C TYR A 664 -27.59 30.32 -4.77
N LYS A 665 -28.10 29.88 -3.60
CA LYS A 665 -29.46 29.38 -3.45
C LYS A 665 -30.51 30.46 -3.72
N ASN A 666 -30.30 31.66 -3.21
CA ASN A 666 -31.20 32.79 -3.31
C ASN A 666 -30.75 33.79 -4.42
N PHE A 667 -30.23 33.26 -5.53
CA PHE A 667 -29.56 34.04 -6.55
C PHE A 667 -30.52 35.07 -7.23
N ASP A 668 -31.80 34.74 -7.34
CA ASP A 668 -32.79 35.60 -7.96
C ASP A 668 -33.08 36.85 -7.07
N LEU A 669 -32.91 36.73 -5.75
CA LEU A 669 -33.02 37.80 -4.77
C LEU A 669 -31.72 38.61 -4.60
N LEU A 670 -30.58 37.94 -4.62
CA LEU A 670 -29.28 38.50 -4.21
C LEU A 670 -28.27 38.65 -5.34
N GLY A 671 -28.45 37.93 -6.45
CA GLY A 671 -27.40 37.77 -7.46
C GLY A 671 -26.98 39.03 -8.19
N GLU A 672 -27.86 40.02 -8.35
CA GLU A 672 -27.53 41.26 -9.00
C GLU A 672 -26.49 42.05 -8.19
N ILE A 673 -26.72 42.20 -6.91
CA ILE A 673 -25.83 42.94 -5.98
C ILE A 673 -24.48 42.24 -5.85
N PHE A 674 -24.50 40.91 -5.75
CA PHE A 674 -23.28 40.11 -5.54
C PHE A 674 -22.58 39.68 -6.84
N THR A 675 -22.95 40.20 -8.00
CA THR A 675 -22.23 40.01 -9.24
C THR A 675 -21.07 41.01 -9.33
N LEU A 676 -19.93 40.61 -8.76
CA LEU A 676 -18.67 41.38 -8.81
C LEU A 676 -17.64 40.63 -9.67
N ASP A 677 -16.72 41.38 -10.30
CA ASP A 677 -15.63 40.81 -11.10
C ASP A 677 -16.11 39.83 -12.22
N ALA A 678 -17.36 40.03 -12.71
CA ALA A 678 -17.97 39.18 -13.74
C ALA A 678 -19.05 39.92 -14.53
N LYS A 679 -19.35 39.48 -15.76
CA LYS A 679 -20.42 40.05 -16.57
C LYS A 679 -21.79 39.49 -16.13
N PRO A 680 -22.87 40.30 -16.18
CA PRO A 680 -24.23 39.83 -15.85
C PRO A 680 -24.72 38.64 -16.70
N THR A 681 -24.17 38.44 -17.87
CA THR A 681 -24.49 37.35 -18.80
C THR A 681 -23.82 36.03 -18.46
N GLU A 682 -22.90 36.01 -17.50
CA GLU A 682 -22.18 34.83 -17.11
C GLU A 682 -22.99 33.96 -16.11
N GLY A 683 -22.68 32.68 -16.04
CA GLY A 683 -23.41 31.74 -15.15
C GLY A 683 -23.21 32.07 -13.66
N LYS A 684 -24.23 31.78 -12.82
CA LYS A 684 -24.28 32.05 -11.37
C LYS A 684 -22.96 31.75 -10.63
N LYS A 685 -22.32 30.63 -10.92
CA LYS A 685 -21.04 30.23 -10.27
C LYS A 685 -19.90 31.22 -10.58
N LYS A 686 -19.81 31.69 -11.82
CA LYS A 686 -18.75 32.59 -12.23
C LYS A 686 -18.98 34.00 -11.65
N ARG A 687 -20.22 34.42 -11.57
CA ARG A 687 -20.63 35.67 -10.97
C ARG A 687 -20.34 35.76 -9.46
N LEU A 688 -20.25 34.63 -8.77
CA LEU A 688 -19.93 34.55 -7.35
C LEU A 688 -18.49 34.03 -7.09
N ALA A 689 -17.64 33.87 -8.11
CA ALA A 689 -16.28 33.30 -7.95
C ALA A 689 -15.38 34.17 -7.06
N TRP A 690 -15.61 35.48 -7.00
CA TRP A 690 -14.88 36.42 -6.15
C TRP A 690 -14.97 36.04 -4.65
N LEU A 691 -16.12 35.54 -4.17
CA LEU A 691 -16.28 35.06 -2.78
C LEU A 691 -15.33 33.90 -2.43
N VAL A 692 -15.10 33.01 -3.39
CA VAL A 692 -14.14 31.92 -3.22
C VAL A 692 -12.71 32.47 -3.12
N LYS A 693 -12.34 33.42 -3.99
CA LYS A 693 -11.03 34.09 -3.95
C LYS A 693 -10.79 34.82 -2.63
N ILE A 694 -11.81 35.56 -2.14
CA ILE A 694 -11.68 36.23 -0.83
C ILE A 694 -11.58 35.22 0.31
N ASN A 695 -12.29 34.10 0.24
CA ASN A 695 -12.19 33.08 1.25
C ASN A 695 -10.78 32.42 1.28
N GLU A 696 -10.10 32.29 0.14
CA GLU A 696 -8.69 31.87 0.08
C GLU A 696 -7.78 32.87 0.82
N ILE A 697 -7.96 34.17 0.59
CA ILE A 697 -7.20 35.23 1.29
C ILE A 697 -7.55 35.24 2.79
N ARG A 698 -8.83 35.07 3.15
CA ARG A 698 -9.28 34.92 4.53
C ARG A 698 -8.54 33.77 5.24
N ASN A 699 -8.40 32.62 4.59
CA ASN A 699 -7.70 31.49 5.18
C ASN A 699 -6.22 31.80 5.45
N ILE A 700 -5.56 32.60 4.60
CA ILE A 700 -4.18 33.05 4.83
C ILE A 700 -4.10 33.92 6.10
N VAL A 701 -5.00 34.88 6.27
CA VAL A 701 -4.92 35.83 7.39
C VAL A 701 -5.41 35.27 8.72
N TYR A 702 -6.37 34.33 8.70
CA TYR A 702 -6.89 33.68 9.92
C TYR A 702 -6.06 32.47 10.36
N HIS A 703 -5.22 31.92 9.46
CA HIS A 703 -4.31 30.84 9.76
C HIS A 703 -2.84 31.24 9.53
N PRO A 704 -2.22 31.95 10.47
CA PRO A 704 -0.88 32.54 10.34
C PRO A 704 0.24 31.61 9.83
N PRO A 705 0.18 30.30 10.02
CA PRO A 705 1.16 29.39 9.43
C PRO A 705 1.11 29.31 7.90
N GLN A 706 0.04 29.76 7.25
CA GLN A 706 -0.16 29.62 5.80
C GLN A 706 0.54 30.67 4.93
N GLY A 707 1.20 31.67 5.54
CA GLY A 707 1.98 32.66 4.80
C GLY A 707 1.44 34.07 4.89
N GLY A 708 1.82 34.93 3.94
CA GLY A 708 1.43 36.33 3.83
C GLY A 708 0.54 36.61 2.62
N VAL A 709 -0.21 37.72 2.70
CA VAL A 709 -1.03 38.24 1.61
C VAL A 709 -0.12 39.06 0.69
N SER A 710 -0.12 38.77 -0.61
CA SER A 710 0.65 39.52 -1.59
C SER A 710 0.02 40.89 -1.88
N ASP A 711 0.83 41.81 -2.43
CA ASP A 711 0.34 43.15 -2.83
C ASP A 711 -0.82 43.05 -3.83
N SER A 712 -0.75 42.14 -4.79
CA SER A 712 -1.83 41.90 -5.75
C SER A 712 -3.11 41.35 -5.12
N GLN A 713 -3.00 40.52 -4.07
CA GLN A 713 -4.16 40.07 -3.30
C GLN A 713 -4.76 41.19 -2.44
N LEU A 714 -3.92 42.07 -1.88
CA LEU A 714 -4.37 43.21 -1.11
C LEU A 714 -5.09 44.23 -2.01
N GLU A 715 -4.55 44.50 -3.21
CA GLU A 715 -5.18 45.37 -4.22
C GLU A 715 -6.53 44.78 -4.69
N TYR A 716 -6.58 43.48 -4.92
CA TYR A 716 -7.82 42.77 -5.26
C TYR A 716 -8.87 42.89 -4.15
N LEU A 717 -8.48 42.70 -2.88
CA LEU A 717 -9.37 42.91 -1.73
C LEU A 717 -9.91 44.32 -1.66
N THR A 718 -9.07 45.34 -1.93
CA THR A 718 -9.47 46.75 -1.94
C THR A 718 -10.52 46.97 -3.01
N THR A 719 -10.25 46.54 -4.23
CA THR A 719 -11.17 46.69 -5.37
C THR A 719 -12.53 46.06 -5.10
N ILE A 720 -12.53 44.80 -4.60
CA ILE A 720 -13.79 44.09 -4.29
C ILE A 720 -14.53 44.75 -3.12
N LYS A 721 -13.81 45.18 -2.08
CA LYS A 721 -14.43 45.91 -0.95
C LYS A 721 -15.14 47.17 -1.42
N ASP A 722 -14.47 47.99 -2.22
CA ASP A 722 -15.01 49.25 -2.69
C ASP A 722 -16.24 49.05 -3.60
N ASP A 723 -16.17 48.11 -4.56
CA ASP A 723 -17.32 47.80 -5.44
C ASP A 723 -18.50 47.21 -4.63
N LEU A 724 -18.23 46.28 -3.72
CA LEU A 724 -19.27 45.71 -2.86
C LEU A 724 -19.94 46.76 -1.99
N PHE A 725 -19.16 47.65 -1.34
CA PHE A 725 -19.71 48.65 -0.45
C PHE A 725 -20.52 49.72 -1.20
N LEU A 726 -20.07 50.09 -2.39
CA LEU A 726 -20.83 50.97 -3.28
C LEU A 726 -22.21 50.40 -3.60
N ARG A 727 -22.26 49.11 -4.00
CA ARG A 727 -23.52 48.43 -4.33
C ARG A 727 -24.44 48.23 -3.14
N LEU A 728 -23.88 47.92 -1.96
CA LEU A 728 -24.66 47.70 -0.74
C LEU A 728 -25.20 48.99 -0.13
N THR A 729 -24.64 50.17 -0.47
CA THR A 729 -25.09 51.47 0.06
C THR A 729 -26.03 52.21 -0.87
N GLY A 730 -26.17 51.76 -2.12
CA GLY A 730 -27.07 52.37 -3.10
C GLY A 730 -26.65 53.79 -3.52
N LYS A 731 -25.37 54.18 -3.33
CA LYS A 731 -24.80 55.48 -3.74
C LYS A 731 -23.74 55.28 -4.78
#